data_46c854f02cc767de4876e29ca6f61922
#
_entry.id   46c854f02cc767de4876e29ca6f61922
#
_cell.length_a   1.000
_cell.length_b   1.000
_cell.length_c   1.000
_cell.angle_alpha   90.00
_cell.angle_beta   90.00
_cell.angle_gamma   90.00
#
_symmetry.space_group_name_H-M   'P 1'
#
loop_
_entity.id
_entity.type
_entity.pdbx_description
1 polymer ?
#
loop_
_entity_poly.entity_id
_entity_poly.type
_entity_poly.pdbx_seq_one_letter_code
_entity_poly.pdbx_strand_id
1 'polypeptide(L)'
;WELMMKNKMLLGRVCGLSVLVMTANASFAATTQEAVDSLAQRCVVIQSPQSGAFIERSKGLLGVVQRYGFDGNNLSSAERFYLKPAALGEFLLMDRVESFLSSHAPSTTIANNSPDKGSEWRISAVAVNGGFQYRLVNSNTGKSLDRIYRNGLIIKSESQFNLQQRPASECKAFPEVELNVVTSSLNPHDTMRTSRSNIRGYVDGHTHMSAEEFGGGITISGHTFHRWGVKHALKDCKDIHGEGGKHDLIGLAVGDYKSHNTTGWPSFSEWPSTKMAVTHTGYYYKWVERAHLSGLRLMVVYTVDNEVMCTINNAAAVALGTPLPKSCDTLNSVQRQVNDLFALQDYVDAQSGGLNKGFFRIVRTPAEARTVIADGKLAVVIGIEASETFNCSGRNFCDANKLKSRLDTYHAMGVRSIFPVHKFDTQVGGATLDTPSVDIMNMGNFIDNGQYFGVTACDPSIQGNKLLSGPFDLDPAKLLKSYDELSPVLKTAVNVAVTGAEAVINTVGPRYDPAVANGNACNSKGLTSLGVQLINGMIDRKMLIDVDHQSTLMTKAVLDIAEARGYSGLVASHGDTDGNKMDSTEPNFNLVRLTKLGGHISALTRTTESFKGLVTPGYKAMTRAANEKGYLAGIGIGSDYNGLIKMASPRPFTYPFTNEFGVRFDKQVSGNRTFDFSVDGMAHYGLLPELMESYRVSLTNSGDAAIYESMMNSAES
;
A
#
# COMPACT_ATOMS: atom_id res chain seq x y z
N TRP A 1 -10.61 17.44 41.76
CA TRP A 1 -10.93 17.83 43.12
C TRP A 1 -9.71 18.30 43.79
N GLU A 2 -9.83 19.47 44.36
CA GLU A 2 -8.81 20.14 45.15
C GLU A 2 -8.16 19.21 46.16
N LEU A 3 -6.87 19.06 46.07
CA LEU A 3 -5.87 19.12 47.15
C LEU A 3 -4.48 18.81 46.58
N MET A 4 -3.68 19.81 46.47
CA MET A 4 -2.24 19.92 46.61
C MET A 4 -1.65 20.96 45.65
N MET A 5 -2.05 22.16 45.89
CA MET A 5 -1.19 23.34 45.67
C MET A 5 -0.83 23.86 47.02
N LYS A 6 0.45 23.81 47.34
CA LYS A 6 1.23 24.77 48.20
C LYS A 6 2.52 24.10 48.70
N ASN A 7 3.65 24.48 48.12
CA ASN A 7 4.61 25.20 48.95
C ASN A 7 5.73 25.83 48.12
N LYS A 8 5.90 27.12 48.40
CA LYS A 8 6.82 28.04 47.77
C LYS A 8 8.23 27.98 48.41
N MET A 9 9.21 28.30 47.56
CA MET A 9 10.42 29.11 47.76
C MET A 9 11.08 29.15 49.14
N LEU A 10 12.40 28.87 49.14
CA LEU A 10 13.36 29.75 49.83
C LEU A 10 14.74 29.73 49.13
N LEU A 11 15.29 30.92 48.91
CA LEU A 11 16.63 31.21 48.41
C LEU A 11 17.70 30.86 49.46
N GLY A 12 18.90 30.48 49.01
CA GLY A 12 20.11 30.44 49.87
C GLY A 12 21.41 30.18 49.12
N ARG A 13 22.22 31.16 49.04
CA ARG A 13 23.51 31.43 48.39
C ARG A 13 24.62 30.39 48.55
N VAL A 14 25.34 30.19 47.46
CA VAL A 14 26.80 30.17 47.19
C VAL A 14 27.72 29.39 48.16
N CYS A 15 28.36 28.36 47.61
CA CYS A 15 29.79 28.09 47.81
C CYS A 15 30.33 27.25 46.64
N GLY A 16 31.41 27.73 46.02
CA GLY A 16 32.04 27.04 44.90
C GLY A 16 32.73 25.75 45.33
N LEU A 17 32.48 24.69 44.58
CA LEU A 17 33.31 23.49 44.61
C LEU A 17 33.53 23.04 43.17
N SER A 18 34.79 22.97 42.81
CA SER A 18 35.25 22.42 41.53
C SER A 18 34.75 21.00 41.38
N VAL A 19 33.74 20.78 40.51
CA VAL A 19 33.31 19.45 40.16
C VAL A 19 34.21 18.91 39.05
N LEU A 20 35.07 17.98 39.44
CA LEU A 20 35.75 17.07 38.51
C LEU A 20 34.67 16.33 37.73
N VAL A 21 34.50 16.64 36.45
CA VAL A 21 33.65 15.87 35.56
C VAL A 21 34.33 14.52 35.29
N MET A 22 34.04 13.53 36.11
CA MET A 22 34.21 12.15 35.73
C MET A 22 33.13 11.83 34.72
N THR A 23 33.50 11.75 33.45
CA THR A 23 32.66 11.10 32.39
C THR A 23 32.56 9.64 32.73
N ALA A 24 31.58 9.29 33.54
CA ALA A 24 31.14 7.92 33.65
C ALA A 24 30.48 7.52 32.30
N ASN A 25 31.17 6.73 31.51
CA ASN A 25 30.54 5.95 30.45
C ASN A 25 29.55 4.98 31.13
N ALA A 26 28.34 5.46 31.40
CA ALA A 26 27.23 4.57 31.68
C ALA A 26 26.87 3.84 30.37
N SER A 27 27.46 2.67 30.15
CA SER A 27 26.91 1.72 29.22
C SER A 27 25.55 1.31 29.79
N PHE A 28 24.48 1.89 29.26
CA PHE A 28 23.14 1.40 29.56
C PHE A 28 23.10 -0.09 29.18
N ALA A 29 22.84 -0.95 30.15
CA ALA A 29 22.58 -2.35 29.88
C ALA A 29 21.36 -2.44 28.96
N ALA A 30 21.49 -3.15 27.83
CA ALA A 30 20.38 -3.36 26.92
C ALA A 30 19.16 -3.93 27.64
N THR A 31 17.98 -3.48 27.29
CA THR A 31 16.74 -4.07 27.80
C THR A 31 16.53 -5.47 27.23
N THR A 32 15.67 -6.27 27.85
CA THR A 32 15.30 -7.60 27.33
C THR A 32 14.67 -7.51 25.94
N GLN A 33 13.95 -6.42 25.64
CA GLN A 33 13.38 -6.20 24.32
C GLN A 33 14.46 -5.88 23.27
N GLU A 34 15.39 -4.99 23.59
CA GLU A 34 16.51 -4.67 22.68
C GLU A 34 17.39 -5.90 22.40
N ALA A 35 17.54 -6.79 23.39
CA ALA A 35 18.26 -8.05 23.20
C ALA A 35 17.53 -8.96 22.18
N VAL A 36 16.20 -9.05 22.21
CA VAL A 36 15.40 -9.77 21.21
C VAL A 36 15.47 -9.10 19.85
N ASP A 37 15.29 -7.79 19.80
CA ASP A 37 15.27 -6.98 18.57
C ASP A 37 16.61 -7.09 17.84
N SER A 38 17.73 -7.16 18.57
CA SER A 38 19.07 -7.32 18.01
C SER A 38 19.31 -8.64 17.30
N LEU A 39 18.42 -9.63 17.46
CA LEU A 39 18.48 -10.92 16.77
C LEU A 39 17.98 -10.85 15.33
N ALA A 40 17.28 -9.79 14.95
CA ALA A 40 16.71 -9.64 13.60
C ALA A 40 17.78 -9.76 12.52
N GLN A 41 17.56 -10.68 11.58
CA GLN A 41 18.47 -10.96 10.46
C GLN A 41 19.88 -11.43 10.87
N ARG A 42 20.02 -12.02 12.07
CA ARG A 42 21.32 -12.53 12.56
C ARG A 42 21.47 -14.02 12.29
N CYS A 43 22.72 -14.42 12.13
CA CYS A 43 23.15 -15.80 12.13
C CYS A 43 23.47 -16.22 13.57
N VAL A 44 22.88 -17.30 14.06
CA VAL A 44 23.10 -17.78 15.44
C VAL A 44 23.29 -19.29 15.49
N VAL A 45 23.93 -19.74 16.57
CA VAL A 45 23.87 -21.15 17.07
C VAL A 45 23.11 -21.14 18.38
N ILE A 46 22.42 -22.25 18.67
CA ILE A 46 21.62 -22.42 19.89
C ILE A 46 22.34 -23.44 20.80
N GLN A 47 22.69 -23.00 22.01
CA GLN A 47 23.42 -23.81 23.00
C GLN A 47 22.61 -23.99 24.28
N SER A 48 22.59 -25.20 24.79
CA SER A 48 22.08 -25.49 26.14
C SER A 48 23.07 -24.98 27.20
N PRO A 49 22.69 -24.07 28.09
CA PRO A 49 23.56 -23.59 29.16
C PRO A 49 23.87 -24.69 30.20
N GLN A 50 22.98 -25.67 30.37
CA GLN A 50 23.17 -26.74 31.35
C GLN A 50 24.17 -27.82 30.91
N SER A 51 24.10 -28.22 29.62
CA SER A 51 24.97 -29.29 29.11
C SER A 51 26.14 -28.81 28.26
N GLY A 52 26.10 -27.53 27.83
CA GLY A 52 27.03 -27.00 26.84
C GLY A 52 26.79 -27.49 25.41
N ALA A 53 25.85 -28.42 25.20
CA ALA A 53 25.55 -29.01 23.90
C ALA A 53 24.86 -28.00 22.97
N PHE A 54 25.16 -28.07 21.66
CA PHE A 54 24.56 -27.30 20.62
C PHE A 54 23.46 -28.04 19.88
N ILE A 55 22.50 -27.33 19.34
CA ILE A 55 21.57 -27.91 18.36
C ILE A 55 22.35 -28.31 17.11
N GLU A 56 22.17 -29.55 16.67
CA GLU A 56 22.63 -30.06 15.38
C GLU A 56 21.44 -30.67 14.60
N ARG A 57 21.59 -30.77 13.28
CA ARG A 57 20.65 -31.44 12.40
C ARG A 57 20.97 -32.93 12.37
N SER A 58 19.94 -33.76 12.56
CA SER A 58 20.09 -35.21 12.57
C SER A 58 18.97 -35.90 11.80
N LYS A 59 19.20 -37.16 11.39
CA LYS A 59 18.15 -38.01 10.83
C LYS A 59 17.33 -38.60 11.96
N GLY A 60 16.01 -38.64 11.83
CA GLY A 60 15.14 -39.33 12.75
C GLY A 60 15.37 -40.86 12.73
N LEU A 61 14.77 -41.59 13.69
CA LEU A 61 14.98 -43.01 13.95
C LEU A 61 14.87 -43.92 12.70
N LEU A 62 14.03 -43.53 11.73
CA LEU A 62 13.85 -44.27 10.48
C LEU A 62 14.61 -43.67 9.29
N GLY A 63 15.46 -42.67 9.52
CA GLY A 63 16.29 -42.03 8.47
C GLY A 63 15.56 -41.14 7.48
N VAL A 64 14.23 -41.05 7.54
CA VAL A 64 13.38 -40.38 6.55
C VAL A 64 13.10 -38.90 6.92
N VAL A 65 12.83 -38.60 8.19
CA VAL A 65 12.53 -37.26 8.66
C VAL A 65 13.77 -36.60 9.24
N GLN A 66 14.13 -35.41 8.72
CA GLN A 66 15.19 -34.61 9.32
C GLN A 66 14.67 -33.94 10.59
N ARG A 67 15.47 -33.91 11.63
CA ARG A 67 15.13 -33.37 12.96
C ARG A 67 16.30 -32.58 13.54
N TYR A 68 16.03 -31.85 14.61
CA TYR A 68 17.05 -31.14 15.37
C TYR A 68 17.16 -31.72 16.79
N GLY A 69 18.38 -31.79 17.32
CA GLY A 69 18.65 -32.27 18.68
C GLY A 69 19.87 -31.57 19.28
N PHE A 70 19.95 -31.54 20.65
CA PHE A 70 21.10 -31.01 21.38
C PHE A 70 22.17 -32.08 21.52
N ASP A 71 22.75 -32.51 20.41
CA ASP A 71 23.74 -33.57 20.31
C ASP A 71 25.12 -33.07 19.88
N GLY A 72 25.22 -31.80 19.47
CA GLY A 72 26.47 -31.18 19.04
C GLY A 72 27.41 -30.91 20.22
N ASN A 73 28.59 -31.57 20.22
CA ASN A 73 29.55 -31.48 21.30
C ASN A 73 30.47 -30.23 21.22
N ASN A 74 30.47 -29.55 20.08
CA ASN A 74 31.30 -28.39 19.84
C ASN A 74 30.67 -27.42 18.79
N LEU A 75 31.26 -26.26 18.66
CA LEU A 75 30.75 -25.22 17.77
C LEU A 75 30.81 -25.63 16.29
N SER A 76 31.73 -26.50 15.87
CA SER A 76 31.84 -26.94 14.48
C SER A 76 30.67 -27.83 14.04
N SER A 77 30.11 -28.64 14.97
CA SER A 77 28.95 -29.50 14.72
C SER A 77 27.60 -28.75 14.85
N ALA A 78 27.59 -27.57 15.49
CA ALA A 78 26.40 -26.82 15.72
C ALA A 78 25.71 -26.41 14.39
N GLU A 79 24.38 -26.51 14.32
CA GLU A 79 23.62 -25.95 13.21
C GLU A 79 23.56 -24.44 13.32
N ARG A 80 23.62 -23.77 12.16
CA ARG A 80 23.52 -22.32 12.03
C ARG A 80 22.13 -21.96 11.57
N PHE A 81 21.51 -21.05 12.31
CA PHE A 81 20.19 -20.54 11.97
C PHE A 81 20.24 -19.06 11.61
N TYR A 82 19.71 -18.72 10.45
CA TYR A 82 19.37 -17.35 10.13
C TYR A 82 18.02 -17.01 10.78
N LEU A 83 17.98 -15.98 11.61
CA LEU A 83 16.77 -15.53 12.28
C LEU A 83 16.05 -14.50 11.41
N LYS A 84 15.06 -14.95 10.65
CA LYS A 84 14.21 -14.09 9.82
C LYS A 84 13.01 -13.65 10.65
N PRO A 85 12.84 -12.32 10.92
CA PRO A 85 11.65 -11.86 11.62
C PRO A 85 10.36 -12.16 10.83
N ALA A 86 9.40 -12.80 11.48
CA ALA A 86 8.05 -13.04 10.96
C ALA A 86 7.06 -11.96 11.43
N ALA A 87 7.29 -11.45 12.65
CA ALA A 87 6.62 -10.30 13.26
C ALA A 87 7.51 -9.78 14.41
N LEU A 88 7.09 -8.72 15.09
CA LEU A 88 7.79 -8.22 16.28
C LEU A 88 7.90 -9.32 17.35
N GLY A 89 9.14 -9.69 17.68
CA GLY A 89 9.44 -10.76 18.63
C GLY A 89 9.16 -12.19 18.15
N GLU A 90 8.73 -12.37 16.90
CA GLU A 90 8.50 -13.68 16.28
C GLU A 90 9.44 -13.91 15.10
N PHE A 91 10.04 -15.11 15.04
CA PHE A 91 11.09 -15.43 14.07
C PHE A 91 10.86 -16.79 13.40
N LEU A 92 11.33 -16.89 12.15
CA LEU A 92 11.65 -18.16 11.51
C LEU A 92 13.14 -18.43 11.73
N LEU A 93 13.48 -19.68 12.01
CA LEU A 93 14.85 -20.13 12.15
C LEU A 93 15.20 -21.02 10.94
N MET A 94 15.90 -20.44 9.96
CA MET A 94 16.29 -21.13 8.73
C MET A 94 17.72 -21.67 8.83
N ASP A 95 17.91 -22.96 8.58
CA ASP A 95 19.22 -23.60 8.60
C ASP A 95 20.00 -23.37 7.28
N ARG A 96 21.22 -23.92 7.21
CA ARG A 96 22.14 -23.75 6.06
C ARG A 96 21.65 -24.41 4.76
N VAL A 97 20.68 -25.30 4.83
CA VAL A 97 20.08 -25.97 3.65
C VAL A 97 18.66 -25.50 3.37
N GLU A 98 18.30 -24.30 3.89
CA GLU A 98 17.01 -23.65 3.70
C GLU A 98 15.82 -24.42 4.29
N SER A 99 16.05 -25.25 5.32
CA SER A 99 14.98 -25.85 6.11
C SER A 99 14.74 -25.04 7.39
N PHE A 100 13.52 -25.13 7.93
CA PHE A 100 13.08 -24.35 9.09
C PHE A 100 12.96 -25.24 10.32
N LEU A 101 13.43 -24.76 11.46
CA LEU A 101 13.13 -25.37 12.76
C LEU A 101 11.62 -25.24 13.01
N SER A 102 10.90 -26.36 13.00
CA SER A 102 9.43 -26.38 13.09
C SER A 102 8.94 -27.34 14.15
N SER A 103 7.76 -27.05 14.73
CA SER A 103 7.06 -27.93 15.67
C SER A 103 5.57 -27.98 15.34
N HIS A 104 5.07 -29.18 15.04
CA HIS A 104 3.65 -29.43 14.75
C HIS A 104 2.96 -30.24 15.86
N ALA A 105 3.74 -30.79 16.77
CA ALA A 105 3.25 -31.51 17.93
C ALA A 105 4.06 -31.14 19.20
N PRO A 106 3.46 -31.18 20.38
CA PRO A 106 4.03 -30.62 21.61
C PRO A 106 5.41 -31.16 22.03
N SER A 107 5.85 -32.27 21.46
CA SER A 107 7.07 -32.96 21.88
C SER A 107 8.04 -33.25 20.74
N THR A 108 7.85 -32.66 19.56
CA THR A 108 8.71 -32.92 18.40
C THR A 108 9.14 -31.68 17.68
N THR A 109 10.40 -31.67 17.22
CA THR A 109 10.91 -30.69 16.26
C THR A 109 11.33 -31.37 14.97
N ILE A 110 11.02 -30.77 13.85
CA ILE A 110 11.37 -31.25 12.52
C ILE A 110 12.05 -30.17 11.71
N ALA A 111 12.78 -30.56 10.68
CA ALA A 111 13.26 -29.67 9.63
C ALA A 111 12.19 -29.61 8.53
N ASN A 112 11.52 -28.48 8.39
CA ASN A 112 10.51 -28.27 7.37
C ASN A 112 11.12 -27.50 6.18
N ASN A 113 10.89 -27.97 4.95
CA ASN A 113 11.47 -27.36 3.75
C ASN A 113 10.74 -26.10 3.30
N SER A 114 9.54 -25.85 3.83
CA SER A 114 8.78 -24.61 3.59
C SER A 114 8.27 -24.11 4.94
N PRO A 115 8.34 -22.80 5.22
CA PRO A 115 7.83 -22.27 6.47
C PRO A 115 6.29 -22.36 6.51
N ASP A 116 5.78 -22.58 7.68
CA ASP A 116 4.38 -22.57 8.03
C ASP A 116 4.22 -22.07 9.48
N LYS A 117 3.03 -22.13 10.04
CA LYS A 117 2.78 -21.68 11.41
C LYS A 117 3.60 -22.47 12.46
N GLY A 118 3.92 -23.73 12.18
CA GLY A 118 4.80 -24.55 13.01
C GLY A 118 6.26 -24.10 12.99
N SER A 119 6.64 -23.27 12.01
CA SER A 119 8.00 -22.72 11.88
C SER A 119 8.20 -21.38 12.61
N GLU A 120 7.15 -20.82 13.19
CA GLU A 120 7.17 -19.52 13.87
C GLU A 120 7.48 -19.70 15.37
N TRP A 121 8.47 -18.96 15.83
CA TRP A 121 8.94 -18.97 17.21
C TRP A 121 8.91 -17.58 17.81
N ARG A 122 8.15 -17.41 18.89
CA ARG A 122 8.23 -16.21 19.72
C ARG A 122 9.45 -16.32 20.62
N ILE A 123 10.35 -15.33 20.52
CA ILE A 123 11.56 -15.26 21.31
C ILE A 123 11.40 -14.20 22.40
N SER A 124 11.80 -14.52 23.62
CA SER A 124 11.90 -13.59 24.74
C SER A 124 13.25 -13.72 25.40
N ALA A 125 13.84 -12.62 25.85
CA ALA A 125 15.11 -12.62 26.57
C ALA A 125 14.87 -12.62 28.08
N VAL A 126 15.77 -13.29 28.79
CA VAL A 126 15.85 -13.32 30.26
C VAL A 126 17.24 -12.85 30.64
N ALA A 127 17.32 -11.80 31.45
CA ALA A 127 18.60 -11.30 31.94
C ALA A 127 19.27 -12.33 32.87
N VAL A 128 20.56 -12.57 32.64
CA VAL A 128 21.41 -13.42 33.46
C VAL A 128 22.74 -12.73 33.73
N ASN A 129 23.54 -13.24 34.64
CA ASN A 129 24.86 -12.70 34.90
C ASN A 129 25.71 -12.74 33.62
N GLY A 130 26.08 -11.55 33.09
CA GLY A 130 26.93 -11.41 31.90
C GLY A 130 26.20 -11.37 30.58
N GLY A 131 24.85 -11.27 30.54
CA GLY A 131 24.11 -11.11 29.30
C GLY A 131 22.66 -11.59 29.35
N PHE A 132 22.25 -12.31 28.29
CA PHE A 132 20.88 -12.78 28.14
C PHE A 132 20.86 -14.26 27.76
N GLN A 133 19.87 -14.98 28.30
CA GLN A 133 19.37 -16.22 27.76
C GLN A 133 18.01 -16.01 27.09
N TYR A 134 17.64 -16.92 26.20
CA TYR A 134 16.46 -16.75 25.38
C TYR A 134 15.51 -17.93 25.52
N ARG A 135 14.24 -17.63 25.62
CA ARG A 135 13.14 -18.59 25.58
C ARG A 135 12.49 -18.54 24.22
N LEU A 136 12.34 -19.69 23.57
CA LEU A 136 11.68 -19.83 22.28
C LEU A 136 10.36 -20.59 22.50
N VAL A 137 9.24 -19.94 22.17
CA VAL A 137 7.89 -20.53 22.27
C VAL A 137 7.33 -20.67 20.85
N ASN A 138 6.99 -21.89 20.47
CA ASN A 138 6.42 -22.14 19.15
C ASN A 138 4.99 -21.57 19.05
N SER A 139 4.72 -20.79 18.01
CA SER A 139 3.44 -20.09 17.84
C SER A 139 2.28 -21.01 17.48
N ASN A 140 2.56 -22.20 16.93
CA ASN A 140 1.54 -23.19 16.60
C ASN A 140 1.12 -24.03 17.82
N THR A 141 2.09 -24.52 18.58
CA THR A 141 1.83 -25.45 19.69
C THR A 141 1.71 -24.76 21.05
N GLY A 142 2.15 -23.51 21.16
CA GLY A 142 2.24 -22.76 22.42
C GLY A 142 3.27 -23.32 23.41
N LYS A 143 4.11 -24.27 22.97
CA LYS A 143 5.11 -24.93 23.83
C LYS A 143 6.49 -24.31 23.63
N SER A 144 7.24 -24.23 24.72
CA SER A 144 8.65 -23.84 24.67
C SER A 144 9.47 -24.88 23.92
N LEU A 145 10.52 -24.40 23.22
CA LEU A 145 11.62 -25.25 22.83
C LEU A 145 12.23 -25.80 24.12
N ASP A 146 12.25 -27.12 24.23
CA ASP A 146 12.90 -27.81 25.33
C ASP A 146 14.11 -28.59 24.80
N ARG A 147 14.94 -29.05 25.70
CA ARG A 147 16.10 -29.88 25.32
C ARG A 147 15.66 -31.16 24.61
N ILE A 148 15.99 -31.24 23.34
CA ILE A 148 15.63 -32.34 22.43
C ILE A 148 16.88 -33.17 22.07
N TYR A 149 16.71 -34.45 21.92
CA TYR A 149 17.78 -35.39 21.49
C TYR A 149 17.69 -35.73 20.00
N ARG A 150 18.67 -36.52 19.48
CA ARG A 150 18.79 -36.95 18.08
C ARG A 150 17.50 -37.42 17.42
N ASN A 151 16.65 -38.11 18.16
CA ASN A 151 15.38 -38.59 17.65
C ASN A 151 14.26 -37.53 17.63
N GLY A 152 14.56 -36.30 18.05
CA GLY A 152 13.59 -35.21 18.15
C GLY A 152 12.63 -35.32 19.34
N LEU A 153 12.91 -36.21 20.30
CA LEU A 153 12.12 -36.39 21.51
C LEU A 153 12.61 -35.46 22.62
N ILE A 154 11.71 -34.83 23.33
CA ILE A 154 12.00 -34.01 24.51
C ILE A 154 12.22 -34.93 25.71
N ILE A 155 13.36 -34.79 26.37
CA ILE A 155 13.72 -35.69 27.52
C ILE A 155 13.87 -34.91 28.84
N LYS A 156 14.10 -33.59 28.82
CA LYS A 156 14.26 -32.80 30.04
C LYS A 156 13.90 -31.33 29.82
N SER A 157 13.14 -30.74 30.75
CA SER A 157 12.75 -29.34 30.68
C SER A 157 13.92 -28.39 30.89
N GLU A 158 14.45 -27.88 29.81
CA GLU A 158 15.33 -26.72 29.79
C GLU A 158 14.71 -25.70 28.84
N SER A 159 14.23 -24.58 29.38
CA SER A 159 13.41 -23.63 28.63
C SER A 159 14.14 -22.33 28.25
N GLN A 160 15.45 -22.24 28.55
CA GLN A 160 16.28 -21.07 28.26
C GLN A 160 17.59 -21.53 27.63
N PHE A 161 18.02 -20.81 26.56
CA PHE A 161 19.16 -21.15 25.73
C PHE A 161 20.05 -19.94 25.48
N ASN A 162 21.34 -20.19 25.25
CA ASN A 162 22.25 -19.18 24.74
C ASN A 162 22.08 -19.11 23.22
N LEU A 163 21.77 -17.94 22.66
CA LEU A 163 21.83 -17.64 21.24
C LEU A 163 23.15 -16.90 20.95
N GLN A 164 24.14 -17.63 20.46
CA GLN A 164 25.46 -17.06 20.16
C GLN A 164 25.46 -16.56 18.71
N GLN A 165 25.65 -15.24 18.51
CA GLN A 165 25.75 -14.66 17.17
C GLN A 165 27.01 -15.17 16.47
N ARG A 166 26.86 -15.40 15.17
CA ARG A 166 27.91 -15.86 14.26
C ARG A 166 28.09 -14.87 13.11
N PRO A 167 29.25 -14.86 12.41
CA PRO A 167 29.39 -14.14 11.17
C PRO A 167 28.28 -14.48 10.19
N ALA A 168 27.75 -13.48 9.48
CA ALA A 168 26.65 -13.66 8.52
C ALA A 168 26.99 -14.71 7.43
N SER A 169 28.27 -14.82 7.06
CA SER A 169 28.79 -15.79 6.09
C SER A 169 28.64 -17.26 6.51
N GLU A 170 28.39 -17.53 7.80
CA GLU A 170 28.15 -18.90 8.28
C GLU A 170 26.72 -19.37 8.07
N CYS A 171 25.78 -18.47 7.80
CA CYS A 171 24.39 -18.78 7.48
C CYS A 171 24.11 -18.65 5.99
N LYS A 172 23.09 -19.35 5.51
CA LYS A 172 22.46 -19.06 4.23
C LYS A 172 21.61 -17.81 4.39
N ALA A 173 21.77 -16.82 3.49
CA ALA A 173 20.93 -15.64 3.49
C ALA A 173 19.47 -16.01 3.16
N PHE A 174 18.52 -15.39 3.85
CA PHE A 174 17.09 -15.58 3.55
C PHE A 174 16.77 -14.92 2.21
N PRO A 175 16.02 -15.60 1.32
CA PRO A 175 15.64 -15.00 0.03
C PRO A 175 14.85 -13.71 0.20
N GLU A 176 15.26 -12.66 -0.50
CA GLU A 176 14.59 -11.35 -0.44
C GLU A 176 14.81 -10.56 -1.75
N VAL A 177 13.96 -9.57 -2.01
CA VAL A 177 14.11 -8.61 -3.11
C VAL A 177 15.29 -7.68 -2.81
N GLU A 178 16.14 -7.47 -3.81
CA GLU A 178 17.28 -6.55 -3.70
C GLU A 178 16.86 -5.11 -3.97
N LEU A 179 17.41 -4.17 -3.20
CA LEU A 179 17.18 -2.74 -3.46
C LEU A 179 17.97 -2.24 -4.68
N ASN A 180 19.15 -2.82 -4.93
CA ASN A 180 20.09 -2.42 -5.99
C ASN A 180 20.38 -0.92 -5.96
N VAL A 181 20.72 -0.43 -4.78
CA VAL A 181 21.11 0.95 -4.54
C VAL A 181 22.47 1.02 -3.85
N VAL A 182 23.20 2.11 -4.08
CA VAL A 182 24.42 2.44 -3.34
C VAL A 182 24.25 3.81 -2.70
N THR A 183 24.54 3.88 -1.40
CA THR A 183 24.45 5.10 -0.60
C THR A 183 25.77 5.36 0.10
N SER A 184 25.99 6.59 0.51
CA SER A 184 27.15 6.98 1.33
C SER A 184 27.07 6.49 2.78
N SER A 185 25.87 6.14 3.24
CA SER A 185 25.61 5.63 4.59
C SER A 185 25.42 4.11 4.59
N LEU A 186 25.84 3.46 5.70
CA LEU A 186 25.56 2.03 5.92
C LEU A 186 24.06 1.74 6.06
N ASN A 187 23.32 2.69 6.64
CA ASN A 187 21.86 2.65 6.62
C ASN A 187 21.36 3.58 5.52
N PRO A 188 20.78 3.08 4.42
CA PRO A 188 20.32 3.90 3.31
C PRO A 188 19.36 5.03 3.73
N HIS A 189 18.55 4.83 4.75
CA HIS A 189 17.58 5.81 5.22
C HIS A 189 18.22 7.04 5.88
N ASP A 190 19.47 6.97 6.34
CA ASP A 190 20.17 8.13 6.87
C ASP A 190 20.45 9.18 5.78
N THR A 191 20.54 8.79 4.51
CA THR A 191 20.64 9.72 3.38
C THR A 191 19.36 10.50 3.15
N MET A 192 18.23 9.98 3.65
CA MET A 192 16.91 10.59 3.52
C MET A 192 16.57 11.57 4.68
N ARG A 193 17.45 11.74 5.68
CA ARG A 193 17.22 12.69 6.78
C ARG A 193 17.18 14.13 6.28
N THR A 194 16.29 14.94 6.84
CA THR A 194 16.10 16.34 6.47
C THR A 194 15.66 17.20 7.64
N SER A 195 15.61 18.52 7.46
CA SER A 195 15.02 19.43 8.45
C SER A 195 13.49 19.29 8.49
N ARG A 196 12.88 19.51 9.65
CA ARG A 196 11.41 19.58 9.79
C ARG A 196 10.78 20.81 9.13
N SER A 197 11.57 21.85 8.88
CA SER A 197 11.11 23.13 8.35
C SER A 197 11.44 23.37 6.89
N ASN A 198 12.10 22.44 6.25
CA ASN A 198 12.46 22.51 4.82
C ASN A 198 12.60 21.09 4.28
N ILE A 199 11.48 20.51 3.88
CA ILE A 199 11.43 19.16 3.37
C ILE A 199 11.63 19.18 1.87
N ARG A 200 12.72 18.59 1.40
CA ARG A 200 12.96 18.33 -0.02
C ARG A 200 12.53 16.92 -0.38
N GLY A 201 11.74 16.78 -1.42
CA GLY A 201 11.23 15.52 -1.95
C GLY A 201 9.78 15.62 -2.38
N TYR A 202 9.23 14.53 -2.87
CA TYR A 202 7.91 14.54 -3.49
C TYR A 202 6.87 13.70 -2.72
N VAL A 203 5.62 13.97 -3.05
CA VAL A 203 4.43 13.23 -2.58
C VAL A 203 3.91 12.34 -3.69
N ASP A 204 3.55 11.10 -3.39
CA ASP A 204 2.58 10.36 -4.17
C ASP A 204 1.22 10.45 -3.45
N GLY A 205 0.36 11.30 -4.00
CA GLY A 205 -0.93 11.64 -3.41
C GLY A 205 -1.98 10.56 -3.56
N HIS A 206 -1.74 9.51 -4.38
CA HIS A 206 -2.74 8.50 -4.68
C HIS A 206 -2.14 7.14 -5.01
N THR A 207 -2.33 6.19 -4.09
CA THR A 207 -1.82 4.82 -4.22
C THR A 207 -2.78 3.80 -3.61
N HIS A 208 -2.77 2.56 -4.11
CA HIS A 208 -3.61 1.45 -3.63
C HIS A 208 -2.77 0.28 -3.11
N MET A 209 -1.90 0.55 -2.14
CA MET A 209 -0.96 -0.44 -1.62
C MET A 209 -1.66 -1.67 -0.99
N SER A 210 -2.83 -1.48 -0.38
CA SER A 210 -3.60 -2.56 0.27
C SER A 210 -4.69 -3.16 -0.63
N ALA A 211 -4.67 -2.90 -1.94
CA ALA A 211 -5.67 -3.36 -2.90
C ALA A 211 -5.70 -4.90 -3.08
N GLU A 212 -4.81 -5.65 -2.47
CA GLU A 212 -4.90 -7.12 -2.38
C GLU A 212 -6.19 -7.61 -1.68
N GLU A 213 -6.82 -6.76 -0.88
CA GLU A 213 -8.13 -7.02 -0.27
C GLU A 213 -9.32 -6.52 -1.12
N PHE A 214 -9.06 -5.82 -2.23
CA PHE A 214 -10.07 -5.31 -3.15
C PHE A 214 -10.94 -6.44 -3.75
N GLY A 215 -12.23 -6.17 -3.90
CA GLY A 215 -13.17 -7.13 -4.46
C GLY A 215 -13.27 -8.42 -3.66
N GLY A 216 -13.12 -8.36 -2.35
CA GLY A 216 -13.14 -9.52 -1.46
C GLY A 216 -11.84 -10.30 -1.40
N GLY A 217 -10.72 -9.74 -1.89
CA GLY A 217 -9.39 -10.35 -1.84
C GLY A 217 -9.13 -11.42 -2.89
N ILE A 218 -9.85 -11.38 -4.00
CA ILE A 218 -9.70 -12.33 -5.12
C ILE A 218 -9.43 -11.65 -6.47
N THR A 219 -9.21 -10.34 -6.46
CA THR A 219 -8.98 -9.56 -7.69
C THR A 219 -7.49 -9.36 -7.93
N ILE A 220 -6.74 -8.94 -6.93
CA ILE A 220 -5.31 -8.63 -7.04
C ILE A 220 -4.49 -9.73 -6.40
N SER A 221 -3.63 -10.36 -7.18
CA SER A 221 -2.74 -11.43 -6.71
C SER A 221 -1.43 -10.88 -6.18
N GLY A 222 -0.89 -11.55 -5.13
CA GLY A 222 0.30 -11.15 -4.41
C GLY A 222 -0.01 -10.26 -3.22
N HIS A 223 1.00 -10.08 -2.34
CA HIS A 223 0.89 -9.32 -1.10
C HIS A 223 2.04 -8.34 -0.93
N THR A 224 1.77 -7.23 -0.25
CA THR A 224 2.78 -6.22 0.10
C THR A 224 3.89 -6.77 0.99
N PHE A 225 3.56 -7.76 1.78
CA PHE A 225 4.49 -8.56 2.60
C PHE A 225 3.88 -9.92 2.93
N HIS A 226 4.70 -10.84 3.42
CA HIS A 226 4.21 -12.06 4.06
C HIS A 226 5.15 -12.45 5.20
N ARG A 227 4.61 -12.89 6.33
CA ARG A 227 5.42 -13.27 7.50
C ARG A 227 6.43 -14.39 7.22
N TRP A 228 6.18 -15.20 6.20
CA TRP A 228 7.09 -16.26 5.72
C TRP A 228 7.98 -15.82 4.56
N GLY A 229 8.01 -14.53 4.24
CA GLY A 229 8.90 -13.90 3.27
C GLY A 229 8.38 -13.87 1.85
N VAL A 230 9.25 -13.44 0.95
CA VAL A 230 8.94 -13.10 -0.43
C VAL A 230 8.36 -14.26 -1.26
N LYS A 231 8.81 -15.50 -1.01
CA LYS A 231 8.28 -16.70 -1.71
C LYS A 231 6.78 -16.87 -1.51
N HIS A 232 6.23 -16.39 -0.39
CA HIS A 232 4.81 -16.46 -0.07
C HIS A 232 4.06 -15.18 -0.44
N ALA A 233 4.73 -14.03 -0.34
CA ALA A 233 4.15 -12.76 -0.74
C ALA A 233 3.92 -12.68 -2.26
N LEU A 234 4.89 -13.12 -3.05
CA LEU A 234 4.90 -13.01 -4.51
C LEU A 234 4.89 -14.40 -5.18
N LYS A 235 4.08 -15.32 -4.64
CA LYS A 235 3.94 -16.69 -5.17
C LYS A 235 3.28 -16.71 -6.54
N ASP A 236 3.20 -17.90 -7.13
CA ASP A 236 2.38 -18.18 -8.32
C ASP A 236 0.93 -17.73 -8.11
N CYS A 237 0.33 -17.03 -9.09
CA CYS A 237 -1.00 -16.44 -8.96
C CYS A 237 -2.15 -17.36 -9.39
N LYS A 238 -1.86 -18.60 -9.77
CA LYS A 238 -2.88 -19.55 -10.28
C LYS A 238 -4.02 -19.85 -9.30
N ASP A 239 -3.77 -19.72 -8.01
CA ASP A 239 -4.79 -19.94 -6.98
C ASP A 239 -5.98 -18.97 -7.13
N ILE A 240 -5.74 -17.76 -7.65
CA ILE A 240 -6.73 -16.72 -7.89
C ILE A 240 -7.07 -16.61 -9.37
N HIS A 241 -6.05 -16.57 -10.24
CA HIS A 241 -6.20 -16.30 -11.66
C HIS A 241 -6.36 -17.56 -12.52
N GLY A 242 -6.30 -18.76 -11.92
CA GLY A 242 -6.39 -20.04 -12.62
C GLY A 242 -5.17 -20.36 -13.48
N GLU A 243 -5.14 -21.55 -14.06
CA GLU A 243 -4.04 -21.98 -14.94
C GLU A 243 -3.92 -21.07 -16.18
N GLY A 244 -2.72 -20.51 -16.37
CA GLY A 244 -2.45 -19.58 -17.47
C GLY A 244 -3.19 -18.24 -17.35
N GLY A 245 -3.62 -17.84 -16.14
CA GLY A 245 -4.30 -16.57 -15.91
C GLY A 245 -5.70 -16.46 -16.52
N LYS A 246 -6.34 -17.59 -16.85
CA LYS A 246 -7.62 -17.61 -17.60
C LYS A 246 -8.84 -17.22 -16.77
N HIS A 247 -8.71 -17.17 -15.46
CA HIS A 247 -9.77 -16.74 -14.53
C HIS A 247 -9.59 -15.29 -14.06
N ASP A 248 -8.59 -14.59 -14.56
CA ASP A 248 -8.37 -13.16 -14.27
C ASP A 248 -9.32 -12.30 -15.12
N LEU A 249 -10.62 -12.35 -14.82
CA LEU A 249 -11.65 -11.70 -15.63
C LEU A 249 -11.49 -10.18 -15.68
N ILE A 250 -11.06 -9.56 -14.59
CA ILE A 250 -10.84 -8.11 -14.55
C ILE A 250 -9.61 -7.74 -15.39
N GLY A 251 -8.49 -8.46 -15.21
CA GLY A 251 -7.31 -8.23 -16.03
C GLY A 251 -7.56 -8.47 -17.51
N LEU A 252 -8.38 -9.48 -17.88
CA LEU A 252 -8.80 -9.75 -19.24
C LEU A 252 -9.71 -8.65 -19.81
N ALA A 253 -10.51 -7.99 -18.96
CA ALA A 253 -11.43 -6.93 -19.39
C ALA A 253 -10.69 -5.57 -19.55
N VAL A 254 -9.85 -5.19 -18.59
CA VAL A 254 -9.20 -3.87 -18.54
C VAL A 254 -7.72 -3.89 -18.92
N GLY A 255 -7.05 -5.04 -18.83
CA GLY A 255 -5.66 -5.24 -19.27
C GLY A 255 -5.51 -5.34 -20.79
N ASP A 256 -4.26 -5.38 -21.28
CA ASP A 256 -3.93 -5.59 -22.70
C ASP A 256 -3.40 -7.02 -22.94
N TYR A 257 -3.99 -8.01 -22.29
CA TYR A 257 -3.59 -9.41 -22.42
C TYR A 257 -4.82 -10.34 -22.44
N LYS A 258 -4.63 -11.52 -22.99
CA LYS A 258 -5.68 -12.55 -23.12
C LYS A 258 -5.47 -13.73 -22.17
N SER A 259 -4.24 -13.92 -21.73
CA SER A 259 -3.78 -14.90 -20.77
C SER A 259 -2.41 -14.46 -20.26
N HIS A 260 -1.93 -15.03 -19.17
CA HIS A 260 -0.59 -14.74 -18.67
C HIS A 260 0.02 -15.95 -17.96
N ASN A 261 1.35 -15.99 -17.94
CA ASN A 261 2.07 -16.97 -17.15
C ASN A 261 1.96 -16.57 -15.66
N THR A 262 1.45 -17.48 -14.84
CA THR A 262 1.17 -17.26 -13.43
C THR A 262 2.41 -17.31 -12.53
N THR A 263 3.55 -17.77 -13.06
CA THR A 263 4.79 -17.97 -12.29
C THR A 263 5.24 -16.69 -11.59
N GLY A 264 5.31 -16.76 -10.26
CA GLY A 264 5.82 -15.70 -9.40
C GLY A 264 7.28 -15.90 -9.00
N TRP A 265 7.61 -15.50 -7.75
CA TRP A 265 8.94 -15.62 -7.19
C TRP A 265 9.50 -17.06 -7.23
N PRO A 266 10.79 -17.28 -7.61
CA PRO A 266 11.77 -16.25 -7.99
C PRO A 266 11.82 -16.00 -9.51
N SER A 267 11.06 -16.73 -10.31
CA SER A 267 11.27 -16.86 -11.76
C SER A 267 10.30 -16.04 -12.60
N PHE A 268 9.74 -14.98 -12.05
CA PHE A 268 8.79 -14.10 -12.75
C PHE A 268 8.97 -14.07 -14.26
N SER A 269 7.98 -14.51 -15.04
CA SER A 269 8.05 -14.52 -16.49
C SER A 269 7.29 -13.37 -17.13
N GLU A 270 6.09 -13.05 -16.64
CA GLU A 270 5.24 -12.02 -17.23
C GLU A 270 4.83 -10.92 -16.25
N TRP A 271 4.65 -11.26 -14.99
CA TRP A 271 4.34 -10.27 -13.96
C TRP A 271 5.50 -10.13 -12.94
N PRO A 272 5.63 -9.01 -12.21
CA PRO A 272 4.91 -7.76 -12.42
C PRO A 272 5.23 -7.10 -13.76
N SER A 273 4.28 -6.37 -14.32
CA SER A 273 4.46 -5.61 -15.57
C SER A 273 3.50 -4.42 -15.64
N THR A 274 3.77 -3.46 -16.52
CA THR A 274 2.89 -2.30 -16.73
C THR A 274 1.48 -2.70 -17.17
N LYS A 275 1.35 -3.80 -17.90
CA LYS A 275 0.05 -4.29 -18.41
C LYS A 275 -0.74 -5.05 -17.36
N MET A 276 -0.04 -5.77 -16.48
CA MET A 276 -0.64 -6.65 -15.46
C MET A 276 -0.69 -6.00 -14.08
N ALA A 277 -0.27 -4.75 -13.93
CA ALA A 277 -0.41 -3.96 -12.71
C ALA A 277 -1.87 -3.79 -12.26
N VAL A 278 -2.82 -4.06 -13.16
CA VAL A 278 -4.26 -3.97 -12.88
C VAL A 278 -4.76 -5.05 -11.93
N THR A 279 -4.13 -6.24 -11.90
CA THR A 279 -4.58 -7.40 -11.09
C THR A 279 -3.44 -8.13 -10.36
N HIS A 280 -2.26 -7.55 -10.33
CA HIS A 280 -1.12 -8.06 -9.57
C HIS A 280 -0.51 -6.97 -8.69
N THR A 281 -0.12 -7.32 -7.48
CA THR A 281 0.53 -6.36 -6.59
C THR A 281 1.84 -5.85 -7.17
N GLY A 282 2.03 -4.54 -7.11
CA GLY A 282 3.30 -3.90 -7.42
C GLY A 282 3.97 -3.27 -6.19
N TYR A 283 3.42 -3.50 -5.01
CA TYR A 283 3.82 -2.84 -3.77
C TYR A 283 4.54 -3.74 -2.77
N TYR A 284 5.29 -4.74 -3.19
CA TYR A 284 6.09 -5.46 -2.21
C TYR A 284 6.97 -4.47 -1.41
N TYR A 285 7.07 -4.63 -0.08
CA TYR A 285 7.62 -3.60 0.81
C TYR A 285 9.04 -3.14 0.43
N LYS A 286 9.87 -4.04 -0.14
CA LYS A 286 11.21 -3.69 -0.64
C LYS A 286 11.17 -2.80 -1.88
N TRP A 287 10.16 -2.94 -2.72
CA TRP A 287 9.95 -2.03 -3.84
C TRP A 287 9.55 -0.63 -3.35
N VAL A 288 8.73 -0.56 -2.30
CA VAL A 288 8.37 0.71 -1.65
C VAL A 288 9.58 1.35 -0.96
N GLU A 289 10.43 0.54 -0.32
CA GLU A 289 11.69 1.00 0.28
C GLU A 289 12.61 1.64 -0.78
N ARG A 290 12.74 1.00 -1.95
CA ARG A 290 13.52 1.55 -3.07
C ARG A 290 12.93 2.85 -3.61
N ALA A 291 11.61 2.95 -3.73
CA ALA A 291 10.91 4.17 -4.12
C ALA A 291 11.13 5.30 -3.11
N HIS A 292 11.07 5.02 -1.79
CA HIS A 292 11.37 6.00 -0.76
C HIS A 292 12.77 6.61 -0.92
N LEU A 293 13.77 5.81 -1.25
CA LEU A 293 15.15 6.26 -1.44
C LEU A 293 15.32 7.19 -2.66
N SER A 294 14.33 7.31 -3.53
CA SER A 294 14.37 8.29 -4.64
C SER A 294 13.87 9.69 -4.26
N GLY A 295 13.43 9.89 -3.02
CA GLY A 295 12.92 11.17 -2.55
C GLY A 295 11.41 11.19 -2.28
N LEU A 296 10.72 10.04 -2.34
CA LEU A 296 9.34 9.92 -1.88
C LEU A 296 9.29 10.13 -0.37
N ARG A 297 8.64 11.20 0.07
CA ARG A 297 8.58 11.60 1.49
C ARG A 297 7.25 11.29 2.14
N LEU A 298 6.19 11.44 1.39
CA LEU A 298 4.83 11.17 1.83
C LEU A 298 4.09 10.41 0.76
N MET A 299 3.29 9.44 1.18
CA MET A 299 2.44 8.61 0.34
C MET A 299 1.04 8.59 0.96
N VAL A 300 0.01 8.80 0.15
CA VAL A 300 -1.37 8.59 0.57
C VAL A 300 -1.82 7.23 0.03
N VAL A 301 -2.14 6.33 0.94
CA VAL A 301 -2.63 4.98 0.60
C VAL A 301 -4.13 4.95 0.77
N TYR A 302 -4.84 4.91 -0.35
CA TYR A 302 -6.28 4.74 -0.36
C TYR A 302 -6.65 3.27 -0.33
N THR A 303 -7.44 2.90 0.68
CA THR A 303 -8.17 1.64 0.64
C THR A 303 -9.22 1.74 -0.46
N VAL A 304 -9.35 0.71 -1.28
CA VAL A 304 -10.24 0.73 -2.44
C VAL A 304 -11.22 -0.43 -2.41
N ASP A 305 -12.49 -0.17 -2.70
CA ASP A 305 -13.47 -1.23 -2.92
C ASP A 305 -14.65 -0.79 -3.80
N ASN A 306 -15.37 -1.80 -4.32
CA ASN A 306 -16.59 -1.64 -5.07
C ASN A 306 -17.47 -2.88 -4.86
N GLU A 307 -18.59 -2.72 -4.16
CA GLU A 307 -19.48 -3.83 -3.79
C GLU A 307 -20.11 -4.51 -5.02
N VAL A 308 -20.39 -3.74 -6.08
CA VAL A 308 -20.93 -4.29 -7.35
C VAL A 308 -19.91 -5.20 -8.01
N MET A 309 -18.64 -4.76 -8.12
CA MET A 309 -17.57 -5.59 -8.69
C MET A 309 -17.30 -6.82 -7.83
N CYS A 310 -17.27 -6.69 -6.51
CA CYS A 310 -17.12 -7.82 -5.60
C CYS A 310 -18.24 -8.85 -5.77
N THR A 311 -19.48 -8.40 -5.95
CA THR A 311 -20.63 -9.28 -6.17
C THR A 311 -20.53 -10.02 -7.51
N ILE A 312 -20.08 -9.35 -8.56
CA ILE A 312 -19.82 -9.98 -9.87
C ILE A 312 -18.69 -11.00 -9.76
N ASN A 313 -17.60 -10.68 -9.07
CA ASN A 313 -16.49 -11.60 -8.83
C ASN A 313 -16.93 -12.83 -8.02
N ASN A 314 -17.85 -12.66 -7.04
CA ASN A 314 -18.40 -13.78 -6.29
C ASN A 314 -19.19 -14.74 -7.18
N ALA A 315 -20.04 -14.21 -8.05
CA ALA A 315 -20.79 -15.05 -9.00
C ALA A 315 -19.84 -15.79 -9.95
N ALA A 316 -18.80 -15.12 -10.45
CA ALA A 316 -17.78 -15.72 -11.29
C ALA A 316 -16.98 -16.81 -10.54
N ALA A 317 -16.56 -16.56 -9.30
CA ALA A 317 -15.82 -17.51 -8.47
C ALA A 317 -16.62 -18.80 -8.22
N VAL A 318 -17.92 -18.68 -7.94
CA VAL A 318 -18.83 -19.83 -7.83
C VAL A 318 -18.87 -20.63 -9.13
N ALA A 319 -19.02 -19.96 -10.27
CA ALA A 319 -19.11 -20.61 -11.59
C ALA A 319 -17.80 -21.30 -12.00
N LEU A 320 -16.66 -20.76 -11.58
CA LEU A 320 -15.32 -21.25 -11.96
C LEU A 320 -14.70 -22.20 -10.93
N GLY A 321 -15.30 -22.34 -9.75
CA GLY A 321 -14.74 -23.14 -8.66
C GLY A 321 -13.44 -22.53 -8.09
N THR A 322 -13.24 -21.22 -8.21
CA THR A 322 -12.12 -20.49 -7.63
C THR A 322 -12.43 -20.09 -6.18
N PRO A 323 -11.44 -19.62 -5.40
CA PRO A 323 -11.69 -19.17 -4.04
C PRO A 323 -12.82 -18.13 -3.98
N LEU A 324 -13.71 -18.27 -3.01
CA LEU A 324 -14.77 -17.30 -2.80
C LEU A 324 -14.21 -16.01 -2.18
N PRO A 325 -14.75 -14.83 -2.56
CA PRO A 325 -14.39 -13.58 -1.95
C PRO A 325 -14.75 -13.58 -0.45
N LYS A 326 -14.00 -12.83 0.31
CA LYS A 326 -14.38 -12.42 1.66
C LYS A 326 -15.66 -11.56 1.59
N SER A 327 -16.05 -10.91 2.67
CA SER A 327 -17.21 -10.00 2.65
C SER A 327 -17.06 -8.92 1.56
N CYS A 328 -18.12 -8.69 0.77
CA CYS A 328 -18.22 -7.58 -0.19
C CYS A 328 -18.69 -6.27 0.47
N ASP A 329 -18.99 -6.26 1.75
CA ASP A 329 -19.32 -5.04 2.48
C ASP A 329 -18.09 -4.12 2.56
N THR A 330 -18.23 -2.90 2.07
CA THR A 330 -17.14 -1.91 1.98
C THR A 330 -16.55 -1.58 3.37
N LEU A 331 -17.35 -1.52 4.44
CA LEU A 331 -16.84 -1.23 5.79
C LEU A 331 -15.88 -2.33 6.26
N ASN A 332 -16.23 -3.61 5.98
CA ASN A 332 -15.38 -4.75 6.30
C ASN A 332 -14.11 -4.77 5.45
N SER A 333 -14.20 -4.42 4.16
CA SER A 333 -13.05 -4.32 3.26
C SER A 333 -12.07 -3.25 3.72
N VAL A 334 -12.55 -2.05 3.97
CA VAL A 334 -11.75 -0.93 4.52
C VAL A 334 -11.05 -1.35 5.82
N GLN A 335 -11.78 -2.01 6.74
CA GLN A 335 -11.17 -2.47 8.00
C GLN A 335 -10.01 -3.46 7.75
N ARG A 336 -10.18 -4.42 6.82
CA ARG A 336 -9.11 -5.37 6.48
C ARG A 336 -7.90 -4.65 5.91
N GLN A 337 -8.10 -3.78 4.93
CA GLN A 337 -7.04 -3.02 4.28
C GLN A 337 -6.27 -2.12 5.27
N VAL A 338 -6.98 -1.44 6.17
CA VAL A 338 -6.35 -0.64 7.24
C VAL A 338 -5.53 -1.53 8.18
N ASN A 339 -6.06 -2.69 8.57
CA ASN A 339 -5.34 -3.64 9.43
C ASN A 339 -4.06 -4.15 8.74
N ASP A 340 -4.10 -4.41 7.43
CA ASP A 340 -2.94 -4.86 6.66
C ASP A 340 -1.85 -3.78 6.58
N LEU A 341 -2.22 -2.50 6.49
CA LEU A 341 -1.26 -1.39 6.53
C LEU A 341 -0.55 -1.29 7.89
N PHE A 342 -1.26 -1.47 9.00
CA PHE A 342 -0.62 -1.52 10.32
C PHE A 342 0.23 -2.79 10.49
N ALA A 343 -0.23 -3.93 10.00
CA ALA A 343 0.54 -5.15 10.02
C ALA A 343 1.83 -5.04 9.17
N LEU A 344 1.77 -4.35 8.02
CA LEU A 344 2.94 -4.03 7.22
C LEU A 344 3.92 -3.15 8.00
N GLN A 345 3.44 -2.10 8.67
CA GLN A 345 4.30 -1.26 9.51
C GLN A 345 5.04 -2.08 10.57
N ASP A 346 4.32 -2.94 11.29
CA ASP A 346 4.92 -3.80 12.32
C ASP A 346 5.89 -4.82 11.72
N TYR A 347 5.59 -5.34 10.53
CA TYR A 347 6.49 -6.23 9.81
C TYR A 347 7.78 -5.53 9.38
N VAL A 348 7.69 -4.31 8.84
CA VAL A 348 8.86 -3.50 8.46
C VAL A 348 9.70 -3.13 9.69
N ASP A 349 9.05 -2.85 10.82
CA ASP A 349 9.71 -2.66 12.11
C ASP A 349 10.49 -3.91 12.54
N ALA A 350 9.86 -5.07 12.46
CA ALA A 350 10.50 -6.34 12.82
C ALA A 350 11.72 -6.62 11.92
N GLN A 351 11.62 -6.39 10.59
CA GLN A 351 12.76 -6.53 9.68
C GLN A 351 13.89 -5.56 10.01
N SER A 352 13.58 -4.40 10.58
CA SER A 352 14.55 -3.32 10.90
C SER A 352 15.11 -3.42 12.32
N GLY A 353 14.80 -4.47 13.07
CA GLY A 353 15.33 -4.70 14.41
C GLY A 353 14.56 -4.00 15.52
N GLY A 354 13.22 -3.95 15.41
CA GLY A 354 12.33 -3.58 16.50
C GLY A 354 11.38 -2.43 16.24
N LEU A 355 10.53 -2.20 17.22
CA LEU A 355 9.46 -1.20 17.15
C LEU A 355 10.01 0.20 16.79
N ASN A 356 9.35 0.87 15.87
CA ASN A 356 9.70 2.19 15.33
C ASN A 356 11.06 2.27 14.61
N LYS A 357 11.68 1.13 14.24
CA LYS A 357 12.95 1.11 13.50
C LYS A 357 12.76 1.11 11.99
N GLY A 358 11.62 0.66 11.50
CA GLY A 358 11.31 0.60 10.06
C GLY A 358 11.15 1.96 9.40
N PHE A 359 11.28 1.97 8.09
CA PHE A 359 11.15 3.18 7.27
C PHE A 359 9.69 3.59 7.03
N PHE A 360 8.74 2.67 7.06
CA PHE A 360 7.33 2.89 6.75
C PHE A 360 6.56 3.31 8.00
N ARG A 361 5.98 4.52 8.02
CA ARG A 361 5.33 5.10 9.21
C ARG A 361 3.97 5.69 8.88
N ILE A 362 2.92 5.10 9.43
CA ILE A 362 1.56 5.66 9.36
C ILE A 362 1.49 6.89 10.25
N VAL A 363 1.01 8.01 9.69
CA VAL A 363 0.90 9.30 10.35
C VAL A 363 -0.55 9.81 10.32
N ARG A 364 -0.91 10.60 11.33
CA ARG A 364 -2.28 11.10 11.49
C ARG A 364 -2.36 12.63 11.50
N THR A 365 -1.21 13.29 11.57
CA THR A 365 -1.12 14.76 11.60
C THR A 365 0.08 15.25 10.80
N PRO A 366 0.05 16.50 10.30
CA PRO A 366 1.21 17.10 9.62
C PRO A 366 2.47 17.14 10.51
N ALA A 367 2.31 17.35 11.81
CA ALA A 367 3.43 17.38 12.75
C ALA A 367 4.10 16.00 12.89
N GLU A 368 3.33 14.92 12.93
CA GLU A 368 3.85 13.55 12.89
C GLU A 368 4.58 13.30 11.57
N ALA A 369 3.97 13.68 10.42
CA ALA A 369 4.57 13.52 9.10
C ALA A 369 5.94 14.21 9.03
N ARG A 370 6.04 15.47 9.45
CA ARG A 370 7.31 16.21 9.48
C ARG A 370 8.36 15.55 10.38
N THR A 371 7.95 14.98 11.51
CA THR A 371 8.86 14.26 12.40
C THR A 371 9.38 12.98 11.73
N VAL A 372 8.50 12.19 11.15
CA VAL A 372 8.83 10.94 10.44
C VAL A 372 9.78 11.20 9.28
N ILE A 373 9.47 12.21 8.46
CA ILE A 373 10.28 12.57 7.28
C ILE A 373 11.66 13.11 7.72
N ALA A 374 11.73 13.93 8.76
CA ALA A 374 13.00 14.43 9.27
C ALA A 374 13.92 13.30 9.76
N ASP A 375 13.34 12.22 10.29
CA ASP A 375 14.07 11.02 10.70
C ASP A 375 14.51 10.13 9.53
N GLY A 376 14.28 10.55 8.27
CA GLY A 376 14.65 9.81 7.08
C GLY A 376 13.68 8.68 6.71
N LYS A 377 12.43 8.74 7.18
CA LYS A 377 11.42 7.72 6.98
C LYS A 377 10.31 8.20 6.05
N LEU A 378 9.55 7.26 5.51
CA LEU A 378 8.38 7.50 4.68
C LEU A 378 7.15 7.75 5.55
N ALA A 379 6.53 8.91 5.43
CA ALA A 379 5.24 9.21 6.04
C ALA A 379 4.10 8.65 5.19
N VAL A 380 3.16 7.94 5.82
CA VAL A 380 2.03 7.29 5.14
C VAL A 380 0.72 7.78 5.73
N VAL A 381 -0.13 8.34 4.90
CA VAL A 381 -1.49 8.75 5.25
C VAL A 381 -2.47 7.69 4.74
N ILE A 382 -3.41 7.26 5.57
CA ILE A 382 -4.46 6.33 5.16
C ILE A 382 -5.64 7.11 4.62
N GLY A 383 -6.10 6.75 3.42
CA GLY A 383 -7.30 7.25 2.79
C GLY A 383 -8.33 6.17 2.48
N ILE A 384 -9.51 6.59 2.02
CA ILE A 384 -10.56 5.71 1.50
C ILE A 384 -11.02 6.24 0.15
N GLU A 385 -10.98 5.37 -0.86
CA GLU A 385 -11.58 5.54 -2.16
C GLU A 385 -12.46 4.34 -2.47
N ALA A 386 -13.72 4.41 -2.18
CA ALA A 386 -14.67 3.33 -2.43
C ALA A 386 -15.97 3.87 -3.02
N SER A 387 -16.60 3.08 -3.88
CA SER A 387 -17.85 3.51 -4.52
C SER A 387 -18.97 3.70 -3.51
N GLU A 388 -18.98 2.84 -2.48
CA GLU A 388 -19.94 2.87 -1.39
C GLU A 388 -19.27 3.23 -0.05
N THR A 389 -18.43 4.27 -0.03
CA THR A 389 -17.54 4.65 1.10
C THR A 389 -18.22 4.60 2.47
N PHE A 390 -19.44 5.04 2.55
CA PHE A 390 -20.22 5.01 3.79
C PHE A 390 -21.35 3.97 3.75
N ASN A 391 -21.38 3.11 2.73
CA ASN A 391 -22.48 2.18 2.47
C ASN A 391 -23.84 2.92 2.50
N CYS A 392 -23.88 4.09 1.86
CA CYS A 392 -25.00 5.03 1.78
C CYS A 392 -25.44 5.19 0.33
N SER A 393 -25.82 4.09 -0.31
CA SER A 393 -26.33 4.07 -1.69
C SER A 393 -27.87 4.26 -1.74
N GLY A 394 -28.41 4.28 -2.93
CA GLY A 394 -29.86 4.33 -3.12
C GLY A 394 -30.61 3.14 -2.51
N ARG A 395 -29.93 2.00 -2.34
CA ARG A 395 -30.50 0.78 -1.72
C ARG A 395 -30.19 0.66 -0.22
N ASN A 396 -29.17 1.33 0.27
CA ASN A 396 -28.72 1.30 1.66
C ASN A 396 -28.91 2.67 2.31
N PHE A 397 -30.09 2.90 2.89
CA PHE A 397 -30.42 4.19 3.47
C PHE A 397 -29.50 4.57 4.64
N CYS A 398 -29.01 5.80 4.61
CA CYS A 398 -28.26 6.46 5.66
C CYS A 398 -28.99 7.69 6.17
N ASP A 399 -29.06 7.84 7.49
CA ASP A 399 -29.35 9.11 8.14
C ASP A 399 -28.05 9.78 8.63
N ALA A 400 -28.18 10.97 9.16
CA ALA A 400 -27.08 11.76 9.68
C ALA A 400 -26.31 11.06 10.83
N ASN A 401 -27.01 10.31 11.68
CA ASN A 401 -26.41 9.61 12.82
C ASN A 401 -25.57 8.42 12.34
N LYS A 402 -26.10 7.65 11.40
CA LYS A 402 -25.38 6.52 10.78
C LYS A 402 -24.13 7.00 10.05
N LEU A 403 -24.24 8.08 9.26
CA LEU A 403 -23.12 8.70 8.57
C LEU A 403 -22.04 9.18 9.55
N LYS A 404 -22.47 9.92 10.59
CA LYS A 404 -21.55 10.41 11.63
C LYS A 404 -20.83 9.27 12.34
N SER A 405 -21.54 8.21 12.73
CA SER A 405 -20.96 7.05 13.40
C SER A 405 -19.90 6.35 12.54
N ARG A 406 -20.13 6.22 11.23
CA ARG A 406 -19.16 5.63 10.30
C ARG A 406 -17.95 6.52 10.11
N LEU A 407 -18.14 7.83 9.99
CA LEU A 407 -17.02 8.79 9.91
C LEU A 407 -16.19 8.77 11.21
N ASP A 408 -16.82 8.66 12.39
CA ASP A 408 -16.11 8.52 13.67
C ASP A 408 -15.28 7.22 13.70
N THR A 409 -15.85 6.12 13.20
CA THR A 409 -15.15 4.83 13.09
C THR A 409 -13.92 4.94 12.20
N TYR A 410 -14.04 5.47 11.00
CA TYR A 410 -12.91 5.65 10.08
C TYR A 410 -11.82 6.55 10.66
N HIS A 411 -12.21 7.66 11.26
CA HIS A 411 -11.26 8.55 11.92
C HIS A 411 -10.51 7.85 13.08
N ALA A 412 -11.21 7.04 13.88
CA ALA A 412 -10.61 6.26 14.97
C ALA A 412 -9.64 5.19 14.46
N MET A 413 -9.93 4.56 13.30
CA MET A 413 -9.05 3.61 12.62
C MET A 413 -7.74 4.26 12.10
N GLY A 414 -7.68 5.58 12.03
CA GLY A 414 -6.50 6.31 11.54
C GLY A 414 -6.64 6.88 10.14
N VAL A 415 -7.80 6.74 9.50
CA VAL A 415 -8.08 7.34 8.19
C VAL A 415 -8.06 8.86 8.29
N ARG A 416 -7.39 9.52 7.33
CA ARG A 416 -7.26 10.99 7.29
C ARG A 416 -7.61 11.61 5.95
N SER A 417 -7.84 10.80 4.90
CA SER A 417 -8.31 11.27 3.59
C SER A 417 -9.51 10.44 3.14
N ILE A 418 -10.53 11.05 2.57
CA ILE A 418 -11.70 10.33 2.07
C ILE A 418 -12.18 10.96 0.77
N PHE A 419 -12.49 10.12 -0.22
CA PHE A 419 -13.37 10.42 -1.34
C PHE A 419 -14.82 10.33 -0.88
N PRO A 420 -15.58 11.43 -0.87
CA PRO A 420 -17.00 11.39 -0.50
C PRO A 420 -17.85 10.54 -1.45
N VAL A 421 -17.46 10.49 -2.71
CA VAL A 421 -18.01 9.64 -3.78
C VAL A 421 -16.87 9.12 -4.66
N HIS A 422 -17.08 8.00 -5.36
CA HIS A 422 -16.11 7.49 -6.32
C HIS A 422 -16.78 7.19 -7.67
N LYS A 423 -17.15 5.95 -7.97
CA LYS A 423 -17.69 5.59 -9.30
C LYS A 423 -19.21 5.69 -9.42
N PHE A 424 -19.94 5.78 -8.34
CA PHE A 424 -21.41 5.83 -8.31
C PHE A 424 -21.92 7.03 -7.52
N ASP A 425 -23.12 7.48 -7.87
CA ASP A 425 -23.87 8.40 -7.03
C ASP A 425 -24.16 7.75 -5.67
N THR A 426 -24.08 8.56 -4.63
CA THR A 426 -24.43 8.11 -3.27
C THR A 426 -25.45 9.05 -2.66
N GLN A 427 -25.94 8.75 -1.45
CA GLN A 427 -26.82 9.69 -0.75
C GLN A 427 -26.13 10.99 -0.33
N VAL A 428 -24.78 11.07 -0.39
CA VAL A 428 -24.05 12.29 -0.04
C VAL A 428 -23.81 13.19 -1.25
N GLY A 429 -23.76 12.64 -2.48
CA GLY A 429 -23.51 13.45 -3.66
C GLY A 429 -23.44 12.66 -4.96
N GLY A 430 -23.13 13.36 -6.04
CA GLY A 430 -22.99 12.82 -7.38
C GLY A 430 -21.53 12.56 -7.76
N ALA A 431 -21.29 11.43 -8.44
CA ALA A 431 -20.00 11.07 -9.00
C ALA A 431 -19.81 11.68 -10.40
N THR A 432 -18.56 11.80 -10.85
CA THR A 432 -18.26 12.20 -12.22
C THR A 432 -18.63 11.12 -13.23
N LEU A 433 -18.86 11.50 -14.46
CA LEU A 433 -19.10 10.59 -15.58
C LEU A 433 -17.77 10.30 -16.27
N ASP A 434 -17.10 9.19 -15.91
CA ASP A 434 -15.78 8.84 -16.42
C ASP A 434 -15.82 8.22 -17.82
N THR A 435 -15.19 8.85 -18.81
CA THR A 435 -14.96 8.26 -20.14
C THR A 435 -13.62 7.48 -20.14
N PRO A 436 -13.52 6.30 -20.81
CA PRO A 436 -14.49 5.69 -21.72
C PRO A 436 -15.45 4.69 -21.05
N SER A 437 -15.41 4.53 -19.74
CA SER A 437 -16.16 3.49 -19.01
C SER A 437 -17.55 3.93 -18.53
N VAL A 438 -18.00 5.14 -18.93
CA VAL A 438 -19.21 5.76 -18.40
C VAL A 438 -20.46 4.87 -18.49
N ASP A 439 -20.62 4.10 -19.56
CA ASP A 439 -21.80 3.23 -19.71
C ASP A 439 -21.76 2.04 -18.76
N ILE A 440 -20.57 1.46 -18.51
CA ILE A 440 -20.38 0.40 -17.52
C ILE A 440 -20.62 0.98 -16.10
N MET A 441 -20.11 2.18 -15.83
CA MET A 441 -20.34 2.85 -14.56
C MET A 441 -21.82 3.20 -14.36
N ASN A 442 -22.51 3.58 -15.42
CA ASN A 442 -23.95 3.85 -15.40
C ASN A 442 -24.78 2.59 -15.05
N MET A 443 -24.38 1.43 -15.58
CA MET A 443 -24.93 0.14 -15.16
C MET A 443 -24.64 -0.17 -13.68
N GLY A 444 -23.41 0.04 -13.24
CA GLY A 444 -23.03 -0.12 -11.84
C GLY A 444 -23.85 0.79 -10.93
N ASN A 445 -24.05 2.04 -11.33
CA ASN A 445 -24.89 2.98 -10.61
C ASN A 445 -26.35 2.50 -10.49
N PHE A 446 -26.90 1.90 -11.56
CA PHE A 446 -28.24 1.31 -11.51
C PHE A 446 -28.29 0.10 -10.57
N ILE A 447 -27.28 -0.76 -10.60
CA ILE A 447 -27.21 -1.91 -9.69
C ILE A 447 -27.13 -1.46 -8.23
N ASP A 448 -26.32 -0.45 -7.92
CA ASP A 448 -26.13 0.05 -6.54
C ASP A 448 -27.29 0.92 -6.07
N ASN A 449 -27.81 1.82 -6.91
CA ASN A 449 -28.75 2.86 -6.53
C ASN A 449 -30.20 2.59 -6.97
N GLY A 450 -30.44 1.65 -7.87
CA GLY A 450 -31.75 1.40 -8.48
C GLY A 450 -32.13 2.42 -9.56
N GLN A 451 -31.23 3.31 -9.95
CA GLN A 451 -31.44 4.34 -10.98
C GLN A 451 -30.14 4.64 -11.73
N TYR A 452 -30.26 4.99 -12.98
CA TYR A 452 -29.16 5.50 -13.79
C TYR A 452 -28.73 6.87 -13.38
N PHE A 453 -27.55 7.34 -13.82
CA PHE A 453 -27.13 8.72 -13.59
C PHE A 453 -28.16 9.70 -14.13
N GLY A 454 -28.50 10.70 -13.32
CA GLY A 454 -29.18 11.88 -13.82
C GLY A 454 -28.19 12.73 -14.65
N VAL A 455 -28.60 13.21 -15.82
CA VAL A 455 -27.72 14.01 -16.66
C VAL A 455 -28.31 15.37 -16.99
N THR A 456 -27.41 16.33 -17.19
CA THR A 456 -27.70 17.68 -17.66
C THR A 456 -26.65 18.11 -18.69
N ALA A 457 -26.95 19.13 -19.48
CA ALA A 457 -25.91 19.73 -20.30
C ALA A 457 -24.80 20.31 -19.41
N CYS A 458 -23.55 20.05 -19.81
CA CYS A 458 -22.41 20.62 -19.13
C CYS A 458 -22.38 22.17 -19.30
N ASP A 459 -21.71 22.83 -18.36
CA ASP A 459 -21.27 24.20 -18.56
C ASP A 459 -20.40 24.26 -19.83
N PRO A 460 -20.53 25.30 -20.69
CA PRO A 460 -19.77 25.42 -21.94
C PRO A 460 -18.25 25.34 -21.79
N SER A 461 -17.74 25.61 -20.62
CA SER A 461 -16.31 25.54 -20.29
C SER A 461 -15.84 24.12 -19.94
N ILE A 462 -16.76 23.13 -19.78
CA ILE A 462 -16.50 21.76 -19.41
C ILE A 462 -16.76 20.84 -20.60
N GLN A 463 -15.83 19.94 -20.89
CA GLN A 463 -16.06 18.91 -21.89
C GLN A 463 -17.05 17.88 -21.35
N GLY A 464 -18.18 17.74 -22.00
CA GLY A 464 -19.20 16.77 -21.63
C GLY A 464 -18.86 15.35 -22.11
N ASN A 465 -19.56 14.39 -21.55
CA ASN A 465 -19.44 12.98 -21.87
C ASN A 465 -20.49 12.54 -22.90
N LYS A 466 -20.14 11.49 -23.65
CA LYS A 466 -21.08 10.78 -24.52
C LYS A 466 -21.62 9.56 -23.78
N LEU A 467 -22.93 9.46 -23.69
CA LEU A 467 -23.64 8.34 -23.07
C LEU A 467 -24.44 7.58 -24.12
N LEU A 468 -24.49 6.28 -23.99
CA LEU A 468 -25.40 5.47 -24.76
C LEU A 468 -26.84 5.69 -24.26
N SER A 469 -27.76 5.80 -25.21
CA SER A 469 -29.19 5.94 -24.95
C SER A 469 -29.95 5.15 -26.02
N GLY A 470 -30.77 4.20 -25.63
CA GLY A 470 -31.56 3.39 -26.57
C GLY A 470 -31.29 1.89 -26.46
N PRO A 471 -31.68 1.11 -27.45
CA PRO A 471 -31.36 -0.30 -27.46
C PRO A 471 -29.84 -0.54 -27.51
N PHE A 472 -29.40 -1.47 -26.70
CA PHE A 472 -27.97 -1.86 -26.60
C PHE A 472 -27.80 -3.20 -27.28
N ASP A 473 -26.75 -3.32 -28.06
CA ASP A 473 -26.22 -4.58 -28.58
C ASP A 473 -24.89 -4.84 -27.86
N LEU A 474 -24.95 -5.61 -26.79
CA LEU A 474 -23.79 -5.95 -26.00
C LEU A 474 -23.10 -7.18 -26.58
N ASP A 475 -22.13 -6.99 -27.45
CA ASP A 475 -21.31 -8.06 -27.98
C ASP A 475 -20.26 -8.52 -26.95
N PRO A 476 -20.35 -9.76 -26.40
CA PRO A 476 -19.39 -10.28 -25.46
C PRO A 476 -17.94 -10.22 -25.93
N ALA A 477 -17.71 -10.38 -27.25
CA ALA A 477 -16.37 -10.31 -27.82
C ALA A 477 -15.81 -8.89 -27.86
N LYS A 478 -16.66 -7.86 -27.86
CA LYS A 478 -16.25 -6.47 -27.71
C LYS A 478 -16.02 -6.07 -26.26
N LEU A 479 -16.76 -6.68 -25.32
CA LEU A 479 -16.62 -6.44 -23.89
C LEU A 479 -15.38 -7.12 -23.30
N LEU A 480 -15.07 -8.34 -23.77
CA LEU A 480 -13.92 -9.13 -23.32
C LEU A 480 -12.98 -9.41 -24.48
N LYS A 481 -11.83 -8.77 -24.51
CA LYS A 481 -10.79 -8.96 -25.55
C LYS A 481 -10.34 -10.42 -25.73
N SER A 482 -10.51 -11.24 -24.69
CA SER A 482 -10.14 -12.65 -24.64
C SER A 482 -11.33 -13.59 -24.86
N TYR A 483 -12.51 -13.08 -25.24
CA TYR A 483 -13.72 -13.90 -25.34
C TYR A 483 -13.50 -15.17 -26.15
N ASP A 484 -12.81 -15.08 -27.32
CA ASP A 484 -12.58 -16.24 -28.21
C ASP A 484 -11.70 -17.33 -27.58
N GLU A 485 -10.89 -16.99 -26.57
CA GLU A 485 -9.98 -17.92 -25.88
C GLU A 485 -10.59 -18.53 -24.62
N LEU A 486 -11.77 -18.07 -24.21
CA LEU A 486 -12.47 -18.61 -23.05
C LEU A 486 -12.89 -20.06 -23.28
N SER A 487 -12.90 -20.86 -22.22
CA SER A 487 -13.47 -22.20 -22.28
C SER A 487 -14.98 -22.17 -22.65
N PRO A 488 -15.55 -23.24 -23.21
CA PRO A 488 -16.97 -23.27 -23.54
C PRO A 488 -17.90 -22.95 -22.35
N VAL A 489 -17.53 -23.38 -21.15
CA VAL A 489 -18.28 -23.09 -19.92
C VAL A 489 -18.24 -21.58 -19.58
N LEU A 490 -17.07 -20.98 -19.70
CA LEU A 490 -16.90 -19.56 -19.49
C LEU A 490 -17.60 -18.70 -20.53
N LYS A 491 -17.52 -19.10 -21.82
CA LYS A 491 -18.27 -18.44 -22.89
C LYS A 491 -19.78 -18.50 -22.62
N THR A 492 -20.28 -19.64 -22.17
CA THR A 492 -21.68 -19.76 -21.79
C THR A 492 -22.06 -18.87 -20.63
N ALA A 493 -21.25 -18.84 -19.58
CA ALA A 493 -21.48 -17.97 -18.40
C ALA A 493 -21.45 -16.49 -18.78
N VAL A 494 -20.46 -16.06 -19.57
CA VAL A 494 -20.36 -14.68 -20.08
C VAL A 494 -21.55 -14.33 -20.96
N ASN A 495 -21.93 -15.19 -21.88
CA ASN A 495 -23.08 -14.98 -22.75
C ASN A 495 -24.37 -14.83 -21.95
N VAL A 496 -24.61 -15.70 -20.97
CA VAL A 496 -25.80 -15.62 -20.10
C VAL A 496 -25.82 -14.32 -19.34
N ALA A 497 -24.68 -13.93 -18.77
CA ALA A 497 -24.55 -12.67 -18.04
C ALA A 497 -24.77 -11.44 -18.94
N VAL A 498 -24.15 -11.41 -20.13
CA VAL A 498 -24.27 -10.32 -21.10
C VAL A 498 -25.69 -10.26 -21.69
N THR A 499 -26.27 -11.38 -22.10
CA THR A 499 -27.65 -11.41 -22.60
C THR A 499 -28.66 -11.01 -21.53
N GLY A 500 -28.45 -11.44 -20.29
CA GLY A 500 -29.28 -11.03 -19.16
C GLY A 500 -29.16 -9.52 -18.90
N ALA A 501 -27.95 -8.97 -18.89
CA ALA A 501 -27.72 -7.53 -18.76
C ALA A 501 -28.34 -6.75 -19.92
N GLU A 502 -28.15 -7.21 -21.16
CA GLU A 502 -28.72 -6.61 -22.37
C GLU A 502 -30.25 -6.57 -22.32
N ALA A 503 -30.89 -7.65 -21.92
CA ALA A 503 -32.34 -7.72 -21.79
C ALA A 503 -32.85 -6.72 -20.73
N VAL A 504 -32.19 -6.63 -19.61
CA VAL A 504 -32.51 -5.64 -18.56
C VAL A 504 -32.31 -4.21 -19.07
N ILE A 505 -31.16 -3.93 -19.69
CA ILE A 505 -30.86 -2.59 -20.22
C ILE A 505 -31.86 -2.19 -21.30
N ASN A 506 -32.19 -3.08 -22.23
CA ASN A 506 -33.15 -2.80 -23.31
C ASN A 506 -34.58 -2.61 -22.79
N THR A 507 -34.90 -3.17 -21.65
CA THR A 507 -36.22 -3.01 -20.99
C THR A 507 -36.29 -1.77 -20.12
N VAL A 508 -35.26 -1.53 -19.31
CA VAL A 508 -35.24 -0.44 -18.30
C VAL A 508 -34.05 0.50 -18.45
N GLY A 509 -33.33 0.44 -19.55
CA GLY A 509 -32.13 1.23 -19.82
C GLY A 509 -32.41 2.74 -19.89
N PRO A 510 -31.34 3.54 -19.75
CA PRO A 510 -31.49 4.98 -19.71
C PRO A 510 -32.08 5.53 -21.00
N ARG A 511 -32.90 6.56 -20.87
CA ARG A 511 -33.49 7.33 -21.97
C ARG A 511 -33.11 8.78 -21.79
N TYR A 512 -31.96 9.15 -22.34
CA TYR A 512 -31.43 10.51 -22.25
C TYR A 512 -31.85 11.33 -23.45
N ASP A 513 -31.95 12.65 -23.27
CA ASP A 513 -32.09 13.60 -24.35
C ASP A 513 -30.85 13.49 -25.27
N PRO A 514 -31.00 13.15 -26.56
CA PRO A 514 -29.88 13.06 -27.49
C PRO A 514 -29.02 14.33 -27.58
N ALA A 515 -29.62 15.50 -27.37
CA ALA A 515 -28.90 16.80 -27.38
C ALA A 515 -27.91 16.89 -26.19
N VAL A 516 -28.20 16.21 -25.10
CA VAL A 516 -27.32 16.13 -23.92
C VAL A 516 -26.38 14.94 -23.99
N ALA A 517 -26.91 13.75 -24.30
CA ALA A 517 -26.14 12.51 -24.27
C ALA A 517 -25.02 12.44 -25.32
N ASN A 518 -25.11 13.19 -26.43
CA ASN A 518 -24.16 13.10 -27.53
C ASN A 518 -22.92 14.00 -27.34
N GLY A 519 -22.19 13.79 -26.23
CA GLY A 519 -20.92 14.46 -25.98
C GLY A 519 -21.04 15.75 -25.12
N ASN A 520 -22.20 15.99 -24.50
CA ASN A 520 -22.43 17.15 -23.66
C ASN A 520 -23.03 16.80 -22.28
N ALA A 521 -22.90 15.56 -21.85
CA ALA A 521 -23.50 15.10 -20.60
C ALA A 521 -22.57 15.32 -19.40
N CYS A 522 -23.10 15.97 -18.38
CA CYS A 522 -22.56 16.05 -17.04
C CYS A 522 -23.56 15.45 -16.03
N ASN A 523 -23.08 14.91 -14.92
CA ASN A 523 -23.96 14.44 -13.86
C ASN A 523 -24.75 15.63 -13.25
N SER A 524 -26.07 15.49 -13.19
CA SER A 524 -26.97 16.49 -12.64
C SER A 524 -27.04 16.51 -11.11
N LYS A 525 -26.46 15.49 -10.45
CA LYS A 525 -26.45 15.37 -8.99
C LYS A 525 -25.28 16.14 -8.39
N GLY A 526 -25.57 17.08 -7.54
CA GLY A 526 -24.59 17.81 -6.72
C GLY A 526 -24.47 17.25 -5.30
N LEU A 527 -23.90 18.05 -4.41
CA LEU A 527 -23.80 17.75 -2.98
C LEU A 527 -25.22 17.81 -2.34
N THR A 528 -25.59 16.77 -1.61
CA THR A 528 -26.89 16.71 -0.90
C THR A 528 -26.81 17.34 0.48
N SER A 529 -27.94 17.47 1.17
CA SER A 529 -27.98 17.91 2.57
C SER A 529 -27.22 16.97 3.51
N LEU A 530 -27.24 15.65 3.23
CA LEU A 530 -26.44 14.65 3.95
C LEU A 530 -24.95 14.82 3.63
N GLY A 531 -24.62 15.13 2.36
CA GLY A 531 -23.26 15.45 1.95
C GLY A 531 -22.70 16.69 2.64
N VAL A 532 -23.50 17.75 2.80
CA VAL A 532 -23.10 18.94 3.56
C VAL A 532 -22.70 18.58 4.99
N GLN A 533 -23.43 17.65 5.64
CA GLN A 533 -23.09 17.17 6.98
C GLN A 533 -21.80 16.37 6.98
N LEU A 534 -21.56 15.53 5.96
CA LEU A 534 -20.31 14.81 5.79
C LEU A 534 -19.12 15.76 5.68
N ILE A 535 -19.17 16.71 4.74
CA ILE A 535 -18.09 17.67 4.48
C ILE A 535 -17.77 18.46 5.76
N ASN A 536 -18.79 19.00 6.45
CA ASN A 536 -18.56 19.69 7.72
C ASN A 536 -17.97 18.74 8.79
N GLY A 537 -18.46 17.50 8.88
CA GLY A 537 -17.93 16.49 9.80
C GLY A 537 -16.46 16.13 9.53
N MET A 538 -16.03 16.09 8.28
CA MET A 538 -14.62 15.90 7.91
C MET A 538 -13.77 17.12 8.28
N ILE A 539 -14.23 18.33 7.99
CA ILE A 539 -13.57 19.58 8.38
C ILE A 539 -13.37 19.65 9.91
N ASP A 540 -14.39 19.35 10.67
CA ASP A 540 -14.33 19.37 12.15
C ASP A 540 -13.29 18.38 12.71
N ARG A 541 -13.04 17.28 12.00
CA ARG A 541 -12.02 16.26 12.32
C ARG A 541 -10.66 16.49 11.68
N LYS A 542 -10.50 17.59 10.92
CA LYS A 542 -9.28 17.93 10.19
C LYS A 542 -8.84 16.82 9.24
N MET A 543 -9.79 16.24 8.51
CA MET A 543 -9.56 15.20 7.52
C MET A 543 -9.44 15.81 6.13
N LEU A 544 -8.55 15.27 5.31
CA LEU A 544 -8.45 15.65 3.89
C LEU A 544 -9.72 15.21 3.15
N ILE A 545 -10.24 16.10 2.33
CA ILE A 545 -11.39 15.87 1.45
C ILE A 545 -10.85 15.78 0.03
N ASP A 546 -10.93 14.59 -0.56
CA ASP A 546 -10.54 14.41 -1.95
C ASP A 546 -11.70 14.84 -2.86
N VAL A 547 -11.40 15.71 -3.82
CA VAL A 547 -12.40 16.26 -4.73
C VAL A 547 -12.44 15.57 -6.08
N ASP A 548 -11.48 14.66 -6.36
CA ASP A 548 -11.54 13.85 -7.56
C ASP A 548 -12.75 12.91 -7.53
N HIS A 549 -13.21 12.47 -8.68
CA HIS A 549 -14.44 11.70 -8.89
C HIS A 549 -15.76 12.34 -8.48
N GLN A 550 -15.76 13.56 -7.94
CA GLN A 550 -17.00 14.28 -7.67
C GLN A 550 -17.59 14.86 -8.96
N SER A 551 -18.92 14.92 -9.06
CA SER A 551 -19.55 15.71 -10.12
C SER A 551 -19.15 17.18 -10.00
N THR A 552 -19.14 17.91 -11.11
CA THR A 552 -18.79 19.34 -11.13
C THR A 552 -19.64 20.15 -10.15
N LEU A 553 -20.93 19.83 -10.05
CA LEU A 553 -21.85 20.49 -9.12
C LEU A 553 -21.49 20.20 -7.66
N MET A 554 -21.08 18.96 -7.37
CA MET A 554 -20.65 18.58 -6.03
C MET A 554 -19.34 19.28 -5.65
N THR A 555 -18.33 19.23 -6.53
CA THR A 555 -17.02 19.88 -6.29
C THR A 555 -17.19 21.36 -6.02
N LYS A 556 -18.03 22.05 -6.81
CA LYS A 556 -18.33 23.48 -6.59
C LYS A 556 -18.90 23.72 -5.19
N ALA A 557 -19.86 22.92 -4.76
CA ALA A 557 -20.48 23.07 -3.43
C ALA A 557 -19.50 22.76 -2.29
N VAL A 558 -18.62 21.76 -2.46
CA VAL A 558 -17.56 21.44 -1.50
C VAL A 558 -16.59 22.60 -1.36
N LEU A 559 -16.16 23.20 -2.47
CA LEU A 559 -15.30 24.39 -2.46
C LEU A 559 -15.98 25.59 -1.80
N ASP A 560 -17.27 25.84 -2.08
CA ASP A 560 -18.04 26.93 -1.44
C ASP A 560 -18.06 26.77 0.09
N ILE A 561 -18.21 25.54 0.61
CA ILE A 561 -18.17 25.25 2.04
C ILE A 561 -16.74 25.46 2.60
N ALA A 562 -15.73 24.95 1.92
CA ALA A 562 -14.35 25.07 2.36
C ALA A 562 -13.90 26.53 2.41
N GLU A 563 -14.25 27.33 1.41
CA GLU A 563 -13.99 28.78 1.38
C GLU A 563 -14.68 29.49 2.54
N ALA A 564 -15.97 29.20 2.78
CA ALA A 564 -16.71 29.77 3.90
C ALA A 564 -16.14 29.40 5.28
N ARG A 565 -15.50 28.22 5.37
CA ARG A 565 -14.87 27.73 6.60
C ARG A 565 -13.36 28.07 6.69
N GLY A 566 -12.75 28.65 5.65
CA GLY A 566 -11.31 28.87 5.57
C GLY A 566 -10.50 27.57 5.71
N TYR A 567 -10.98 26.49 5.09
CA TYR A 567 -10.42 25.15 5.24
C TYR A 567 -9.48 24.77 4.09
N SER A 568 -8.23 24.44 4.41
CA SER A 568 -7.19 24.11 3.43
C SER A 568 -7.05 22.61 3.13
N GLY A 569 -7.73 21.73 3.88
CA GLY A 569 -7.58 20.28 3.75
C GLY A 569 -8.28 19.67 2.55
N LEU A 570 -8.18 20.32 1.37
CA LEU A 570 -8.71 19.82 0.10
C LEU A 570 -7.56 19.23 -0.73
N VAL A 571 -7.81 18.10 -1.36
CA VAL A 571 -6.83 17.46 -2.25
C VAL A 571 -7.50 17.05 -3.56
N ALA A 572 -6.76 17.14 -4.67
CA ALA A 572 -7.00 16.46 -5.92
C ALA A 572 -5.84 15.47 -6.09
N SER A 573 -6.06 14.23 -5.67
CA SER A 573 -4.96 13.30 -5.40
C SER A 573 -4.39 12.63 -6.64
N HIS A 574 -5.14 12.55 -7.74
CA HIS A 574 -4.70 11.99 -9.02
C HIS A 574 -5.27 12.73 -10.22
N GLY A 575 -5.79 13.93 -10.04
CA GLY A 575 -6.24 14.90 -11.03
C GLY A 575 -6.67 14.27 -12.35
N ASP A 576 -7.84 13.64 -12.45
CA ASP A 576 -8.29 13.05 -13.71
C ASP A 576 -8.62 14.14 -14.69
N THR A 577 -7.78 14.26 -15.70
CA THR A 577 -7.92 15.28 -16.73
C THR A 577 -9.00 14.95 -17.75
N ASP A 578 -9.56 13.74 -17.72
CA ASP A 578 -10.46 13.32 -18.80
C ASP A 578 -11.95 13.54 -18.55
N GLY A 579 -12.37 13.62 -17.31
CA GLY A 579 -13.78 13.72 -17.02
C GLY A 579 -14.20 15.06 -16.49
N ASN A 580 -13.70 15.36 -15.34
CA ASN A 580 -14.09 16.55 -14.61
C ASN A 580 -12.98 17.54 -14.64
N LYS A 581 -12.70 17.99 -15.81
CA LYS A 581 -11.57 18.85 -16.02
C LYS A 581 -11.60 19.99 -15.03
N MET A 582 -10.94 19.72 -13.91
CA MET A 582 -10.49 20.77 -13.03
C MET A 582 -9.60 21.75 -13.80
N ASP A 583 -9.39 21.45 -15.07
CA ASP A 583 -8.68 22.24 -16.03
C ASP A 583 -9.59 23.28 -16.61
N SER A 584 -9.42 24.46 -16.16
CA SER A 584 -9.50 25.52 -17.07
C SER A 584 -8.48 26.56 -16.70
N THR A 585 -8.00 27.21 -17.71
CA THR A 585 -7.19 28.41 -17.63
C THR A 585 -7.93 29.59 -17.00
N GLU A 586 -9.24 29.41 -16.70
CA GLU A 586 -10.09 30.45 -16.11
C GLU A 586 -9.82 30.64 -14.61
N PRO A 587 -9.77 31.90 -14.12
CA PRO A 587 -9.39 32.21 -12.75
C PRO A 587 -10.31 31.63 -11.65
N ASN A 588 -11.52 31.24 -12.00
CA ASN A 588 -12.55 30.80 -11.05
C ASN A 588 -12.69 29.28 -10.97
N PHE A 589 -11.84 28.59 -11.68
CA PHE A 589 -11.92 27.13 -11.74
C PHE A 589 -11.48 26.44 -10.46
N ASN A 590 -11.96 25.22 -10.34
CA ASN A 590 -11.83 24.42 -9.14
C ASN A 590 -10.38 24.21 -8.69
N LEU A 591 -9.43 23.99 -9.61
CA LEU A 591 -8.00 23.90 -9.28
C LEU A 591 -7.46 25.20 -8.65
N VAL A 592 -7.79 26.34 -9.22
CA VAL A 592 -7.32 27.64 -8.71
C VAL A 592 -7.97 27.95 -7.37
N ARG A 593 -9.25 27.65 -7.19
CA ARG A 593 -9.96 27.82 -5.91
C ARG A 593 -9.36 26.93 -4.83
N LEU A 594 -9.16 25.64 -5.14
CA LEU A 594 -8.55 24.65 -4.24
C LEU A 594 -7.17 25.11 -3.78
N THR A 595 -6.31 25.50 -4.72
CA THR A 595 -4.93 25.92 -4.38
C THR A 595 -4.88 27.24 -3.62
N LYS A 596 -5.79 28.18 -3.89
CA LYS A 596 -5.91 29.43 -3.11
C LYS A 596 -6.29 29.22 -1.66
N LEU A 597 -6.97 28.13 -1.36
CA LEU A 597 -7.26 27.68 0.01
C LEU A 597 -6.05 27.03 0.68
N GLY A 598 -5.00 26.69 -0.05
CA GLY A 598 -3.85 25.91 0.42
C GLY A 598 -4.04 24.41 0.23
N GLY A 599 -4.94 23.99 -0.65
CA GLY A 599 -5.12 22.61 -1.01
C GLY A 599 -4.01 22.08 -1.91
N HIS A 600 -3.87 20.75 -1.98
CA HIS A 600 -2.80 20.06 -2.72
C HIS A 600 -3.33 19.41 -4.00
N ILE A 601 -2.49 19.41 -5.05
CA ILE A 601 -2.76 18.75 -6.32
C ILE A 601 -1.66 17.73 -6.60
N SER A 602 -2.06 16.55 -7.07
CA SER A 602 -1.17 15.54 -7.64
C SER A 602 -1.60 15.18 -9.05
N ALA A 603 -0.63 15.01 -9.96
CA ALA A 603 -0.90 14.71 -11.36
C ALA A 603 -0.78 13.20 -11.62
N LEU A 604 -1.73 12.64 -12.37
CA LEU A 604 -1.74 11.25 -12.76
C LEU A 604 -0.54 10.91 -13.67
N THR A 605 0.10 9.75 -13.44
CA THR A 605 1.38 9.38 -14.06
C THR A 605 1.28 8.36 -15.20
N ARG A 606 0.16 8.28 -15.93
CA ARG A 606 -0.13 7.23 -16.92
C ARG A 606 0.89 7.07 -18.05
N THR A 607 1.23 8.15 -18.74
CA THR A 607 2.22 8.10 -19.84
C THR A 607 3.14 9.31 -19.80
N THR A 608 4.31 9.20 -20.46
CA THR A 608 5.27 10.32 -20.50
C THR A 608 4.79 11.45 -21.39
N GLU A 609 4.21 11.11 -22.53
CA GLU A 609 3.75 12.12 -23.49
C GLU A 609 2.55 12.90 -22.93
N SER A 610 1.67 12.24 -22.19
CA SER A 610 0.54 12.90 -21.53
C SER A 610 0.92 13.57 -20.21
N PHE A 611 1.98 13.12 -19.52
CA PHE A 611 2.33 13.63 -18.19
C PHE A 611 2.54 15.14 -18.17
N LYS A 612 3.24 15.71 -19.16
CA LYS A 612 3.44 17.15 -19.24
C LYS A 612 2.12 17.91 -19.40
N GLY A 613 1.20 17.38 -20.21
CA GLY A 613 -0.15 17.92 -20.36
C GLY A 613 -0.96 17.90 -19.06
N LEU A 614 -0.76 16.85 -18.25
CA LEU A 614 -1.44 16.66 -16.96
C LEU A 614 -0.87 17.55 -15.85
N VAL A 615 0.46 17.63 -15.75
CA VAL A 615 1.13 18.35 -14.65
C VAL A 615 1.11 19.87 -14.85
N THR A 616 1.13 20.35 -16.09
CA THR A 616 1.26 21.80 -16.40
C THR A 616 0.08 22.64 -15.87
N PRO A 617 -1.19 22.26 -16.02
CA PRO A 617 -2.30 23.01 -15.45
C PRO A 617 -2.22 23.11 -13.92
N GLY A 618 -1.95 22.00 -13.24
CA GLY A 618 -1.75 21.95 -11.79
C GLY A 618 -0.59 22.85 -11.34
N TYR A 619 0.55 22.77 -12.01
CA TYR A 619 1.69 23.64 -11.74
C TYR A 619 1.35 25.12 -11.89
N LYS A 620 0.63 25.52 -12.94
CA LYS A 620 0.19 26.91 -13.14
C LYS A 620 -0.76 27.36 -12.04
N ALA A 621 -1.71 26.51 -11.63
CA ALA A 621 -2.64 26.82 -10.54
C ALA A 621 -1.92 26.98 -9.20
N MET A 622 -1.02 26.06 -8.85
CA MET A 622 -0.21 26.13 -7.61
C MET A 622 0.70 27.36 -7.61
N THR A 623 1.37 27.66 -8.72
CA THR A 623 2.24 28.83 -8.83
C THR A 623 1.46 30.14 -8.67
N ARG A 624 0.27 30.24 -9.29
CA ARG A 624 -0.60 31.40 -9.12
C ARG A 624 -1.01 31.59 -7.66
N ALA A 625 -1.47 30.52 -7.03
CA ALA A 625 -1.90 30.57 -5.64
C ALA A 625 -0.73 30.87 -4.68
N ALA A 626 0.45 30.31 -4.93
CA ALA A 626 1.65 30.60 -4.16
C ALA A 626 2.04 32.08 -4.23
N ASN A 627 2.01 32.67 -5.43
CA ASN A 627 2.29 34.11 -5.63
C ASN A 627 1.27 35.00 -4.92
N GLU A 628 -0.02 34.61 -4.90
CA GLU A 628 -1.06 35.39 -4.22
C GLU A 628 -1.06 35.23 -2.71
N LYS A 629 -0.67 34.08 -2.18
CA LYS A 629 -0.80 33.72 -0.75
C LYS A 629 0.53 33.61 -0.01
N GLY A 630 1.64 33.60 -0.71
CA GLY A 630 2.99 33.56 -0.11
C GLY A 630 3.41 32.19 0.43
N TYR A 631 2.91 31.08 -0.13
CA TYR A 631 3.37 29.74 0.19
C TYR A 631 4.14 29.07 -0.95
N LEU A 632 4.75 27.93 -0.67
CA LEU A 632 5.55 27.20 -1.64
C LEU A 632 4.64 26.46 -2.65
N ALA A 633 4.90 26.63 -3.95
CA ALA A 633 4.22 25.87 -4.99
C ALA A 633 4.80 24.46 -5.08
N GLY A 634 3.98 23.44 -4.78
CA GLY A 634 4.37 22.04 -4.87
C GLY A 634 3.26 21.19 -5.50
N ILE A 635 3.57 20.52 -6.61
CA ILE A 635 2.65 19.57 -7.25
C ILE A 635 3.15 18.13 -7.06
N GLY A 636 2.31 17.26 -6.48
CA GLY A 636 2.63 15.85 -6.29
C GLY A 636 2.43 15.01 -7.55
N ILE A 637 2.78 13.74 -7.46
CA ILE A 637 2.32 12.70 -8.38
C ILE A 637 1.14 11.96 -7.76
N GLY A 638 0.22 11.47 -8.58
CA GLY A 638 -0.83 10.52 -8.22
C GLY A 638 -0.64 9.29 -9.09
N SER A 639 0.02 8.26 -8.56
CA SER A 639 0.36 7.11 -9.39
C SER A 639 -0.83 6.24 -9.71
N ASP A 640 -1.83 6.21 -8.85
CA ASP A 640 -2.99 5.32 -8.93
C ASP A 640 -2.57 3.86 -9.20
N TYR A 641 -1.37 3.49 -8.70
CA TYR A 641 -0.85 2.14 -8.89
C TYR A 641 -1.74 1.14 -8.15
N ASN A 642 -2.08 0.02 -8.81
CA ASN A 642 -3.08 -0.96 -8.41
C ASN A 642 -4.55 -0.44 -8.34
N GLY A 643 -4.83 0.75 -8.88
CA GLY A 643 -6.19 1.26 -9.08
C GLY A 643 -6.85 0.79 -10.38
N LEU A 644 -6.54 -0.41 -10.86
CA LEU A 644 -7.02 -1.01 -12.11
C LEU A 644 -6.61 -0.24 -13.37
N ILE A 645 -5.52 0.52 -13.32
CA ILE A 645 -4.97 1.25 -14.47
C ILE A 645 -3.59 0.70 -14.86
N LYS A 646 -3.23 0.95 -16.12
CA LYS A 646 -1.90 0.60 -16.64
C LYS A 646 -0.87 1.63 -16.20
N MET A 647 0.34 1.15 -15.89
CA MET A 647 1.44 1.98 -15.46
C MET A 647 2.22 2.59 -16.64
N ALA A 648 3.13 3.51 -16.31
CA ALA A 648 3.96 4.21 -17.29
C ALA A 648 4.76 3.23 -18.16
N SER A 649 4.59 3.35 -19.48
CA SER A 649 5.17 2.47 -20.50
C SER A 649 6.69 2.57 -20.56
N PRO A 650 7.38 1.56 -21.15
CA PRO A 650 8.81 1.59 -21.43
C PRO A 650 9.22 2.80 -22.26
N ARG A 651 10.43 3.32 -21.98
CA ARG A 651 11.05 4.40 -22.72
C ARG A 651 12.57 4.37 -22.55
N PRO A 652 13.36 4.97 -23.45
CA PRO A 652 14.81 4.99 -23.33
C PRO A 652 15.27 5.51 -21.96
N PHE A 653 16.11 4.74 -21.30
CA PHE A 653 16.63 5.04 -19.97
C PHE A 653 18.08 4.56 -19.81
N THR A 654 18.88 5.26 -19.01
CA THR A 654 20.29 4.94 -18.83
C THR A 654 20.59 4.57 -17.37
N TYR A 655 21.27 3.46 -17.18
CA TYR A 655 21.79 2.98 -15.89
C TYR A 655 23.33 3.01 -15.84
N PRO A 656 23.96 3.14 -14.66
CA PRO A 656 23.31 3.59 -13.42
C PRO A 656 23.01 5.09 -13.46
N PHE A 657 22.12 5.55 -12.57
CA PHE A 657 21.91 6.97 -12.34
C PHE A 657 22.00 7.30 -10.85
N THR A 658 22.25 8.56 -10.53
CA THR A 658 22.32 9.04 -9.13
C THR A 658 21.36 10.20 -8.99
N ASN A 659 20.46 10.11 -7.99
CA ASN A 659 19.49 11.16 -7.71
C ASN A 659 20.14 12.32 -6.93
N GLU A 660 19.37 13.39 -6.71
CA GLU A 660 19.82 14.58 -5.97
C GLU A 660 20.17 14.31 -4.49
N PHE A 661 19.71 13.21 -3.91
CA PHE A 661 20.03 12.78 -2.54
C PHE A 661 21.32 11.95 -2.47
N GLY A 662 22.04 11.77 -3.57
CA GLY A 662 23.28 11.00 -3.61
C GLY A 662 23.07 9.47 -3.58
N VAL A 663 21.85 9.00 -3.81
CA VAL A 663 21.56 7.58 -3.95
C VAL A 663 21.76 7.16 -5.40
N ARG A 664 22.68 6.23 -5.63
CA ARG A 664 22.89 5.61 -6.94
C ARG A 664 21.98 4.41 -7.07
N PHE A 665 21.28 4.32 -8.20
CA PHE A 665 20.39 3.25 -8.59
C PHE A 665 20.96 2.44 -9.73
N ASP A 666 20.99 1.11 -9.56
CA ASP A 666 21.24 0.13 -10.61
C ASP A 666 19.91 -0.53 -11.03
N LYS A 667 19.91 -1.35 -12.09
CA LYS A 667 18.71 -2.12 -12.47
C LYS A 667 18.24 -2.97 -11.31
N GLN A 668 16.94 -2.93 -11.04
CA GLN A 668 16.35 -3.63 -9.90
C GLN A 668 16.28 -5.14 -10.16
N VAL A 669 16.64 -5.95 -9.17
CA VAL A 669 16.62 -7.42 -9.22
C VAL A 669 15.61 -7.96 -8.23
N SER A 670 14.67 -8.79 -8.73
CA SER A 670 13.73 -9.54 -7.92
C SER A 670 13.82 -11.03 -8.30
N GLY A 671 14.39 -11.82 -7.41
CA GLY A 671 14.65 -13.23 -7.72
C GLY A 671 15.59 -13.40 -8.91
N ASN A 672 15.12 -14.08 -9.95
CA ASN A 672 15.89 -14.33 -11.17
C ASN A 672 15.66 -13.26 -12.25
N ARG A 673 14.77 -12.29 -12.02
CA ARG A 673 14.42 -11.26 -13.00
C ARG A 673 15.11 -9.95 -12.66
N THR A 674 15.77 -9.39 -13.68
CA THR A 674 16.32 -8.03 -13.66
C THR A 674 15.38 -7.13 -14.46
N PHE A 675 14.88 -6.07 -13.82
CA PHE A 675 14.00 -5.10 -14.44
C PHE A 675 14.79 -3.98 -15.10
N ASP A 676 14.44 -3.66 -16.34
CA ASP A 676 15.00 -2.56 -17.10
C ASP A 676 13.88 -1.61 -17.51
N PHE A 677 13.90 -0.38 -17.02
CA PHE A 677 12.85 0.60 -17.31
C PHE A 677 12.69 0.87 -18.81
N SER A 678 13.76 0.68 -19.60
CA SER A 678 13.69 0.79 -21.07
C SER A 678 12.87 -0.33 -21.73
N VAL A 679 12.66 -1.45 -21.04
CA VAL A 679 11.96 -2.64 -21.55
C VAL A 679 10.66 -2.87 -20.79
N ASP A 680 10.71 -2.71 -19.48
CA ASP A 680 9.62 -3.06 -18.55
C ASP A 680 8.73 -1.86 -18.18
N GLY A 681 9.20 -0.60 -18.39
CA GLY A 681 8.51 0.59 -17.88
C GLY A 681 8.39 0.55 -16.35
N MET A 682 7.35 1.12 -15.78
CA MET A 682 7.08 1.05 -14.35
C MET A 682 6.37 -0.27 -13.99
N ALA A 683 7.08 -1.39 -14.14
CA ALA A 683 6.51 -2.73 -13.91
C ALA A 683 6.06 -2.98 -12.47
N HIS A 684 6.71 -2.34 -11.49
CA HIS A 684 6.34 -2.34 -10.08
C HIS A 684 6.80 -1.04 -9.43
N TYR A 685 6.30 -0.75 -8.23
CA TYR A 685 6.53 0.53 -7.55
C TYR A 685 8.02 0.81 -7.25
N GLY A 686 8.84 -0.22 -7.17
CA GLY A 686 10.29 -0.08 -7.03
C GLY A 686 10.99 0.56 -8.23
N LEU A 687 10.31 0.78 -9.36
CA LEU A 687 10.81 1.51 -10.54
C LEU A 687 10.33 2.98 -10.57
N LEU A 688 9.73 3.46 -9.49
CA LEU A 688 9.41 4.88 -9.33
C LEU A 688 10.64 5.80 -9.40
N PRO A 689 11.84 5.41 -8.89
CA PRO A 689 13.07 6.19 -9.07
C PRO A 689 13.38 6.49 -10.54
N GLU A 690 13.23 5.48 -11.40
CA GLU A 690 13.44 5.59 -12.86
C GLU A 690 12.40 6.50 -13.51
N LEU A 691 11.16 6.39 -13.08
CA LEU A 691 10.09 7.26 -13.56
C LEU A 691 10.38 8.72 -13.23
N MET A 692 10.73 9.03 -11.97
CA MET A 692 11.05 10.38 -11.53
C MET A 692 12.28 10.95 -12.24
N GLU A 693 13.33 10.15 -12.44
CA GLU A 693 14.51 10.56 -13.20
C GLU A 693 14.14 10.85 -14.66
N SER A 694 13.27 10.01 -15.27
CA SER A 694 12.81 10.25 -16.63
C SER A 694 12.02 11.55 -16.77
N TYR A 695 11.23 11.92 -15.77
CA TYR A 695 10.55 13.21 -15.73
C TYR A 695 11.51 14.38 -15.56
N ARG A 696 12.50 14.25 -14.68
CA ARG A 696 13.56 15.25 -14.51
C ARG A 696 14.26 15.55 -15.84
N VAL A 697 14.71 14.51 -16.53
CA VAL A 697 15.39 14.64 -17.82
C VAL A 697 14.47 15.25 -18.88
N SER A 698 13.24 14.76 -19.00
CA SER A 698 12.28 15.23 -20.00
C SER A 698 11.90 16.71 -19.79
N LEU A 699 11.56 17.09 -18.56
CA LEU A 699 11.17 18.46 -18.23
C LEU A 699 12.35 19.44 -18.36
N THR A 700 13.56 19.02 -18.00
CA THR A 700 14.76 19.83 -18.18
C THR A 700 15.03 20.08 -19.67
N ASN A 701 14.98 19.03 -20.49
CA ASN A 701 15.24 19.12 -21.94
C ASN A 701 14.17 19.96 -22.68
N SER A 702 12.95 20.02 -22.18
CA SER A 702 11.88 20.87 -22.75
C SER A 702 11.89 22.31 -22.22
N GLY A 703 12.80 22.67 -21.33
CA GLY A 703 12.85 24.01 -20.71
C GLY A 703 11.86 24.22 -19.55
N ASP A 704 11.25 23.14 -19.05
CA ASP A 704 10.24 23.16 -17.99
C ASP A 704 10.77 22.67 -16.63
N ALA A 705 12.07 22.82 -16.39
CA ALA A 705 12.73 22.37 -15.16
C ALA A 705 12.02 22.89 -13.87
N ALA A 706 11.40 24.05 -13.92
CA ALA A 706 10.62 24.61 -12.81
C ALA A 706 9.43 23.74 -12.39
N ILE A 707 8.86 22.95 -13.31
CA ILE A 707 7.82 21.98 -12.99
C ILE A 707 8.40 20.86 -12.14
N TYR A 708 9.57 20.31 -12.51
CA TYR A 708 10.24 19.29 -11.71
C TYR A 708 10.63 19.81 -10.32
N GLU A 709 11.13 21.04 -10.23
CA GLU A 709 11.40 21.68 -8.94
C GLU A 709 10.15 21.81 -8.07
N SER A 710 9.01 22.15 -8.65
CA SER A 710 7.73 22.17 -7.96
C SER A 710 7.33 20.77 -7.46
N MET A 711 7.57 19.73 -8.26
CA MET A 711 7.34 18.35 -7.82
C MET A 711 8.21 17.99 -6.60
N MET A 712 9.51 18.34 -6.62
CA MET A 712 10.45 18.09 -5.53
C MET A 712 10.21 18.95 -4.28
N ASN A 713 9.31 19.92 -4.36
CA ASN A 713 8.85 20.75 -3.24
C ASN A 713 7.47 20.29 -2.71
N SER A 714 6.84 19.29 -3.34
CA SER A 714 5.46 18.90 -2.99
C SER A 714 5.31 18.33 -1.58
N ALA A 715 6.37 17.75 -1.02
CA ALA A 715 6.34 17.26 0.36
C ALA A 715 6.38 18.40 1.41
N GLU A 716 6.87 19.58 1.07
CA GLU A 716 6.85 20.76 1.95
C GLU A 716 5.56 21.56 1.76
N SER A 717 5.06 21.65 0.54
CA SER A 717 3.84 22.38 0.22
C SER A 717 2.57 21.70 0.73
#